data_85093da79557ebdeb33b4948fcc0c2a0
#
_entry.id   85093da79557ebdeb33b4948fcc0c2a0
#
_cell.length_a   1.000
_cell.length_b   1.000
_cell.length_c   1.000
_cell.angle_alpha   90.00
_cell.angle_beta   90.00
_cell.angle_gamma   90.00
#
_symmetry.space_group_name_H-M   'P 1'
#
loop_
_entity.id
_entity.type
_entity.pdbx_description
1 polymer ?
#
loop_
_entity_poly.entity_id
_entity_poly.type
_entity_poly.pdbx_seq_one_letter_code
_entity_poly.pdbx_strand_id
1 'polypeptide(L)'
;MKKFFNIRKIIDILVIIMLFIVSIKKGGFYKEDSIFFNLVITTIGLGYVIYSCYINYVKKAEKERCKTDIVQVFLLLLSFSYALPIIFKNYSSMNDSIHEMIRYFDVFLIYTLVKSSPHKKIYMIGIYIIIFVQCLIGIDSVANRYLEPLLKHINSGYLTSLDVTRMSGTIQYANVFALMCAICGLLVFNRILKFVFNNESKKEKIILLIKFIAYNLFFIVYSSSIILSGSRYVIIMYICALILMLFTIKSNTKLLFLIQSVIIAVYTACINQAIATNLNSIYVYTIISYLVTVIIFTIIYFILNNKKILETLGKKNFIVGTITIVLLLLFILVGFRLKSKINISSFANENSISRNIYNLKLDEENKLSIKIKENEPLSRYKIEIFERNKNYETTLIQTYHYYSTISGEFEFNYTPEEDFKNLTVKVSVESGSIKVTEFKINRHNLLNYMLLPSNIIYRLIDSLAGTTSGNDRILYAKDALKIITSSPKNFIFGVGGEGFNNMYESFKKEDYSSTEVHNIYLQMFVESGLIGISIFVASLVLLFKNTKNSVYRLSLILFLIHGFFDLDFSFMFSMSIFAILLALQKEKKKVKKVNEKLLILKDVTSILVGSVVLILLVRQNMAYYTKIPKFEEKISLENQEKVILTYEKIIKLDGYDSSYRLNLNDEYLKYIELLKKSTNNLDKIDMVNEKINNNLQMITRYDKNNNKVMKKVNKEA
;
A
#
# COMPACT_ATOMS: atom_id res chain seq x y z
N MET A 1 -19.08 -10.83 34.21
CA MET A 1 -17.86 -11.28 33.49
C MET A 1 -18.13 -12.00 32.18
N LYS A 2 -18.85 -13.15 32.13
CA LYS A 2 -19.14 -13.86 30.84
C LYS A 2 -19.75 -12.96 29.74
N LYS A 3 -20.77 -12.15 30.09
CA LYS A 3 -21.46 -11.26 29.14
C LYS A 3 -20.53 -10.17 28.58
N PHE A 4 -19.68 -9.57 29.42
CA PHE A 4 -18.68 -8.59 29.01
C PHE A 4 -17.58 -9.21 28.13
N PHE A 5 -17.11 -10.40 28.47
CA PHE A 5 -16.14 -11.15 27.66
C PHE A 5 -16.65 -11.41 26.24
N ASN A 6 -17.96 -11.73 26.11
CA ASN A 6 -18.60 -11.92 24.82
C ASN A 6 -18.71 -10.61 24.01
N ILE A 7 -19.10 -9.49 24.64
CA ILE A 7 -19.17 -8.17 23.98
C ILE A 7 -17.79 -7.76 23.49
N ARG A 8 -16.77 -7.93 24.34
CA ARG A 8 -15.38 -7.60 23.96
C ARG A 8 -14.89 -8.40 22.76
N LYS A 9 -15.25 -9.69 22.70
CA LYS A 9 -14.93 -10.54 21.55
C LYS A 9 -15.59 -10.04 20.26
N ILE A 10 -16.85 -9.58 20.34
CA ILE A 10 -17.56 -9.00 19.21
C ILE A 10 -16.85 -7.72 18.72
N ILE A 11 -16.45 -6.84 19.63
CA ILE A 11 -15.68 -5.63 19.28
C ILE A 11 -14.38 -6.01 18.54
N ASP A 12 -13.63 -6.98 19.08
CA ASP A 12 -12.38 -7.41 18.47
C ASP A 12 -12.60 -7.98 17.03
N ILE A 13 -13.70 -8.69 16.80
CA ILE A 13 -14.10 -9.20 15.48
C ILE A 13 -14.50 -8.04 14.56
N LEU A 14 -15.29 -7.07 15.04
CA LEU A 14 -15.70 -5.90 14.25
C LEU A 14 -14.49 -5.10 13.78
N VAL A 15 -13.49 -4.90 14.62
CA VAL A 15 -12.24 -4.23 14.21
C VAL A 15 -11.56 -5.00 13.07
N ILE A 16 -11.51 -6.33 13.12
CA ILE A 16 -10.94 -7.15 12.04
C ILE A 16 -11.77 -7.06 10.76
N ILE A 17 -13.10 -7.04 10.85
CA ILE A 17 -13.98 -6.85 9.69
C ILE A 17 -13.71 -5.46 9.06
N MET A 18 -13.59 -4.42 9.87
CA MET A 18 -13.28 -3.09 9.36
C MET A 18 -11.90 -3.01 8.69
N LEU A 19 -10.89 -3.70 9.27
CA LEU A 19 -9.56 -3.85 8.63
C LEU A 19 -9.64 -4.56 7.28
N PHE A 20 -10.49 -5.58 7.16
CA PHE A 20 -10.72 -6.27 5.89
C PHE A 20 -11.35 -5.32 4.86
N ILE A 21 -12.40 -4.57 5.25
CA ILE A 21 -13.07 -3.60 4.37
C ILE A 21 -12.10 -2.55 3.87
N VAL A 22 -11.31 -1.92 4.75
CA VAL A 22 -10.36 -0.88 4.34
C VAL A 22 -9.24 -1.45 3.47
N SER A 23 -8.83 -2.71 3.68
CA SER A 23 -7.83 -3.35 2.83
C SER A 23 -8.32 -3.54 1.39
N ILE A 24 -9.63 -3.83 1.20
CA ILE A 24 -10.26 -3.95 -0.12
C ILE A 24 -10.43 -2.57 -0.77
N LYS A 25 -10.75 -1.55 0.00
CA LYS A 25 -10.91 -0.17 -0.48
C LYS A 25 -9.55 0.53 -0.61
N LYS A 26 -8.76 0.11 -1.60
CA LYS A 26 -7.44 0.71 -1.95
C LYS A 26 -6.50 0.90 -0.76
N GLY A 27 -6.66 0.05 0.29
CA GLY A 27 -5.91 0.18 1.54
C GLY A 27 -6.25 1.43 2.35
N GLY A 28 -7.31 2.17 2.01
CA GLY A 28 -7.66 3.45 2.63
C GLY A 28 -6.64 4.55 2.33
N PHE A 29 -6.12 4.59 1.10
CA PHE A 29 -5.19 5.63 0.66
C PHE A 29 -5.91 6.96 0.44
N TYR A 30 -7.03 6.93 -0.27
CA TYR A 30 -7.83 8.14 -0.48
C TYR A 30 -8.76 8.39 0.72
N LYS A 31 -9.06 9.66 0.95
CA LYS A 31 -9.95 10.10 2.04
C LYS A 31 -11.30 9.38 1.99
N GLU A 32 -11.89 9.29 0.80
CA GLU A 32 -13.19 8.66 0.56
C GLU A 32 -13.19 7.17 0.93
N ASP A 33 -12.06 6.49 0.76
CA ASP A 33 -11.92 5.06 1.04
C ASP A 33 -11.76 4.76 2.54
N SER A 34 -11.35 5.76 3.34
CA SER A 34 -11.10 5.62 4.79
C SER A 34 -12.18 6.23 5.68
N ILE A 35 -13.01 7.16 5.17
CA ILE A 35 -13.93 7.96 5.99
C ILE A 35 -14.95 7.10 6.78
N PHE A 36 -15.50 6.05 6.18
CA PHE A 36 -16.40 5.12 6.86
C PHE A 36 -15.67 4.27 7.91
N PHE A 37 -14.46 3.81 7.58
CA PHE A 37 -13.60 3.09 8.51
C PHE A 37 -13.31 3.93 9.75
N ASN A 38 -12.91 5.19 9.55
CA ASN A 38 -12.59 6.14 10.63
C ASN A 38 -13.81 6.38 11.52
N LEU A 39 -15.01 6.54 10.94
CA LEU A 39 -16.26 6.69 11.70
C LEU A 39 -16.53 5.50 12.63
N VAL A 40 -16.43 4.29 12.12
CA VAL A 40 -16.69 3.06 12.87
C VAL A 40 -15.63 2.85 13.96
N ILE A 41 -14.34 3.01 13.64
CA ILE A 41 -13.24 2.86 14.61
C ILE A 41 -13.33 3.91 15.71
N THR A 42 -13.56 5.18 15.36
CA THR A 42 -13.77 6.25 16.36
C THR A 42 -14.95 5.95 17.25
N THR A 43 -16.09 5.50 16.70
CA THR A 43 -17.29 5.17 17.49
C THR A 43 -17.01 4.05 18.49
N ILE A 44 -16.42 2.93 18.02
CA ILE A 44 -16.11 1.77 18.87
C ILE A 44 -15.03 2.14 19.90
N GLY A 45 -13.98 2.83 19.46
CA GLY A 45 -12.86 3.22 20.32
C GLY A 45 -13.27 4.20 21.41
N LEU A 46 -14.04 5.23 21.06
CA LEU A 46 -14.56 6.21 22.02
C LEU A 46 -15.51 5.54 23.03
N GLY A 47 -16.43 4.70 22.55
CA GLY A 47 -17.30 3.91 23.42
C GLY A 47 -16.50 3.05 24.42
N TYR A 48 -15.40 2.45 23.95
CA TYR A 48 -14.51 1.70 24.82
C TYR A 48 -13.76 2.59 25.84
N VAL A 49 -13.29 3.77 25.45
CA VAL A 49 -12.61 4.72 26.36
C VAL A 49 -13.58 5.17 27.45
N ILE A 50 -14.82 5.55 27.10
CA ILE A 50 -15.87 5.93 28.05
C ILE A 50 -16.16 4.79 29.03
N TYR A 51 -16.33 3.57 28.51
CA TYR A 51 -16.51 2.38 29.35
C TYR A 51 -15.32 2.14 30.30
N SER A 52 -14.09 2.30 29.78
CA SER A 52 -12.87 2.17 30.58
C SER A 52 -12.82 3.18 31.73
N CYS A 53 -13.20 4.43 31.46
CA CYS A 53 -13.32 5.48 32.48
C CYS A 53 -14.34 5.11 33.56
N TYR A 54 -15.51 4.62 33.14
CA TYR A 54 -16.53 4.17 34.08
C TYR A 54 -16.02 3.07 35.03
N ILE A 55 -15.36 2.04 34.48
CA ILE A 55 -14.81 0.96 35.30
C ILE A 55 -13.68 1.42 36.20
N ASN A 56 -12.76 2.24 35.70
CA ASN A 56 -11.57 2.65 36.42
C ASN A 56 -11.87 3.66 37.54
N TYR A 57 -12.77 4.63 37.31
CA TYR A 57 -12.95 5.80 38.18
C TYR A 57 -14.28 5.78 38.95
N VAL A 58 -15.37 5.27 38.36
CA VAL A 58 -16.67 5.21 38.99
C VAL A 58 -16.85 3.91 39.77
N LYS A 59 -16.71 2.77 39.08
CA LYS A 59 -16.89 1.45 39.72
C LYS A 59 -15.72 1.03 40.58
N LYS A 60 -14.53 1.62 40.40
CA LYS A 60 -13.27 1.33 41.10
C LYS A 60 -12.95 -0.18 41.19
N ALA A 61 -13.27 -0.90 40.14
CA ALA A 61 -13.14 -2.36 40.08
C ALA A 61 -11.67 -2.76 39.83
N GLU A 62 -10.87 -2.95 40.89
CA GLU A 62 -9.42 -3.26 40.81
C GLU A 62 -9.08 -4.47 39.91
N LYS A 63 -9.90 -5.52 39.91
CA LYS A 63 -9.71 -6.72 39.06
C LYS A 63 -10.03 -6.51 37.58
N GLU A 64 -10.76 -5.44 37.23
CA GLU A 64 -11.23 -5.15 35.87
C GLU A 64 -10.55 -3.91 35.28
N ARG A 65 -9.59 -3.29 36.00
CA ARG A 65 -8.87 -2.08 35.55
C ARG A 65 -8.26 -2.31 34.16
N CYS A 66 -8.64 -1.42 33.24
CA CYS A 66 -8.09 -1.42 31.90
C CYS A 66 -6.61 -1.05 31.92
N LYS A 67 -5.77 -1.89 31.29
CA LYS A 67 -4.32 -1.63 31.20
C LYS A 67 -4.07 -0.41 30.35
N THR A 68 -3.50 0.61 30.94
CA THR A 68 -3.04 1.83 30.28
C THR A 68 -1.52 1.92 30.37
N ASP A 69 -0.89 2.46 29.36
CA ASP A 69 0.55 2.67 29.32
C ASP A 69 0.91 4.05 28.77
N ILE A 70 2.19 4.41 28.94
CA ILE A 70 2.69 5.73 28.53
C ILE A 70 2.66 5.90 27.00
N VAL A 71 2.70 4.81 26.22
CA VAL A 71 2.64 4.87 24.75
C VAL A 71 1.30 5.40 24.28
N GLN A 72 0.18 5.10 24.98
CA GLN A 72 -1.13 5.66 24.68
C GLN A 72 -1.14 7.20 24.79
N VAL A 73 -0.45 7.74 25.81
CA VAL A 73 -0.34 9.19 25.97
C VAL A 73 0.39 9.81 24.79
N PHE A 74 1.52 9.20 24.37
CA PHE A 74 2.28 9.71 23.24
C PHE A 74 1.56 9.59 21.92
N LEU A 75 0.79 8.52 21.68
CA LEU A 75 -0.02 8.38 20.47
C LEU A 75 -1.17 9.41 20.42
N LEU A 76 -1.78 9.73 21.57
CA LEU A 76 -2.76 10.80 21.65
C LEU A 76 -2.11 12.17 21.38
N LEU A 77 -0.94 12.45 21.97
CA LEU A 77 -0.19 13.68 21.72
C LEU A 77 0.26 13.77 20.24
N LEU A 78 0.58 12.65 19.60
CA LEU A 78 0.91 12.62 18.18
C LEU A 78 -0.29 13.05 17.32
N SER A 79 -1.49 12.55 17.60
CA SER A 79 -2.70 13.04 16.94
C SER A 79 -2.89 14.56 17.13
N PHE A 80 -2.65 15.05 18.34
CA PHE A 80 -2.71 16.49 18.65
C PHE A 80 -1.69 17.32 17.88
N SER A 81 -0.49 16.76 17.60
CA SER A 81 0.53 17.49 16.85
C SER A 81 0.07 17.89 15.45
N TYR A 82 -0.84 17.12 14.85
CA TYR A 82 -1.47 17.44 13.57
C TYR A 82 -2.55 18.53 13.66
N ALA A 83 -3.04 18.84 14.87
CA ALA A 83 -3.90 20.00 15.10
C ALA A 83 -3.13 21.32 15.27
N LEU A 84 -1.83 21.27 15.60
CA LEU A 84 -1.03 22.47 15.84
C LEU A 84 -0.96 23.39 14.62
N PRO A 85 -0.76 22.93 13.38
CA PRO A 85 -0.81 23.81 12.21
C PRO A 85 -2.14 24.57 12.11
N ILE A 86 -3.28 23.92 12.47
CA ILE A 86 -4.60 24.58 12.47
C ILE A 86 -4.66 25.66 13.53
N ILE A 87 -4.23 25.35 14.75
CA ILE A 87 -4.25 26.29 15.91
C ILE A 87 -3.38 27.53 15.61
N PHE A 88 -2.19 27.32 15.04
CA PHE A 88 -1.24 28.39 14.71
C PHE A 88 -1.47 29.00 13.33
N LYS A 89 -2.55 28.61 12.62
CA LYS A 89 -2.91 29.10 11.27
C LYS A 89 -1.76 28.95 10.26
N ASN A 90 -1.04 27.82 10.33
CA ASN A 90 0.12 27.49 9.50
C ASN A 90 -0.13 26.24 8.62
N TYR A 91 -1.35 26.00 8.22
CA TYR A 91 -1.73 24.83 7.39
C TYR A 91 -1.73 25.19 5.91
N SER A 92 -1.47 24.18 5.09
CA SER A 92 -1.62 24.26 3.62
C SER A 92 -3.09 24.04 3.23
N SER A 93 -3.74 23.05 3.85
CA SER A 93 -5.17 22.75 3.76
C SER A 93 -5.72 22.40 5.13
N MET A 94 -6.82 23.04 5.50
CA MET A 94 -7.47 22.79 6.79
C MET A 94 -8.16 21.42 6.80
N ASN A 95 -8.80 21.05 5.71
CA ASN A 95 -9.50 19.77 5.58
C ASN A 95 -8.54 18.59 5.68
N ASP A 96 -7.40 18.65 4.98
CA ASP A 96 -6.40 17.58 4.98
C ASP A 96 -5.72 17.47 6.35
N SER A 97 -5.51 18.62 7.04
CA SER A 97 -4.95 18.63 8.39
C SER A 97 -5.90 17.98 9.40
N ILE A 98 -7.22 18.22 9.30
CA ILE A 98 -8.25 17.57 10.12
C ILE A 98 -8.26 16.06 9.82
N HIS A 99 -8.18 15.67 8.55
CA HIS A 99 -8.19 14.27 8.15
C HIS A 99 -6.99 13.51 8.72
N GLU A 100 -5.78 14.05 8.61
CA GLU A 100 -4.59 13.42 9.19
C GLU A 100 -4.66 13.35 10.73
N MET A 101 -5.13 14.39 11.41
CA MET A 101 -5.36 14.34 12.84
C MET A 101 -6.29 13.18 13.22
N ILE A 102 -7.37 12.95 12.47
CA ILE A 102 -8.32 11.85 12.68
C ILE A 102 -7.62 10.50 12.48
N ARG A 103 -6.82 10.33 11.43
CA ARG A 103 -6.09 9.08 11.14
C ARG A 103 -5.15 8.70 12.29
N TYR A 104 -4.38 9.65 12.82
CA TYR A 104 -3.52 9.39 13.99
C TYR A 104 -4.31 9.20 15.29
N PHE A 105 -5.48 9.80 15.42
CA PHE A 105 -6.38 9.51 16.53
C PHE A 105 -6.92 8.08 16.46
N ASP A 106 -7.25 7.57 15.29
CA ASP A 106 -7.65 6.18 15.10
C ASP A 106 -6.51 5.20 15.38
N VAL A 107 -5.26 5.55 15.07
CA VAL A 107 -4.08 4.77 15.50
C VAL A 107 -4.03 4.65 17.03
N PHE A 108 -4.26 5.74 17.77
CA PHE A 108 -4.37 5.72 19.23
C PHE A 108 -5.52 4.83 19.69
N LEU A 109 -6.69 4.91 19.06
CA LEU A 109 -7.87 4.11 19.44
C LEU A 109 -7.64 2.62 19.15
N ILE A 110 -7.11 2.25 17.98
CA ILE A 110 -6.78 0.87 17.63
C ILE A 110 -5.75 0.31 18.60
N TYR A 111 -4.69 1.07 18.89
CA TYR A 111 -3.70 0.68 19.89
C TYR A 111 -4.38 0.39 21.24
N THR A 112 -5.24 1.30 21.73
CA THR A 112 -5.95 1.18 23.00
C THR A 112 -6.87 -0.03 23.03
N LEU A 113 -7.63 -0.26 21.96
CA LEU A 113 -8.48 -1.43 21.79
C LEU A 113 -7.68 -2.73 21.83
N VAL A 114 -6.61 -2.86 21.06
CA VAL A 114 -5.81 -4.09 20.98
C VAL A 114 -5.03 -4.34 22.25
N LYS A 115 -4.45 -3.29 22.84
CA LYS A 115 -3.66 -3.39 24.09
C LYS A 115 -4.47 -3.95 25.24
N SER A 116 -5.71 -3.50 25.38
CA SER A 116 -6.64 -3.91 26.43
C SER A 116 -7.37 -5.22 26.14
N SER A 117 -7.31 -5.74 24.91
CA SER A 117 -8.03 -6.95 24.55
C SER A 117 -7.43 -8.20 25.22
N PRO A 118 -8.29 -9.06 25.83
CA PRO A 118 -7.90 -10.40 26.24
C PRO A 118 -7.76 -11.37 25.07
N HIS A 119 -8.32 -11.02 23.90
CA HIS A 119 -8.41 -11.88 22.72
C HIS A 119 -7.38 -11.54 21.62
N LYS A 120 -6.14 -11.21 21.99
CA LYS A 120 -5.08 -10.81 21.04
C LYS A 120 -4.85 -11.79 19.89
N LYS A 121 -5.21 -13.06 20.07
CA LYS A 121 -5.14 -14.08 19.01
C LYS A 121 -6.09 -13.79 17.85
N ILE A 122 -7.24 -13.13 18.10
CA ILE A 122 -8.21 -12.78 17.05
C ILE A 122 -7.58 -11.83 16.06
N TYR A 123 -6.89 -10.79 16.55
CA TYR A 123 -6.16 -9.83 15.70
C TYR A 123 -5.10 -10.51 14.84
N MET A 124 -4.33 -11.42 15.43
CA MET A 124 -3.30 -12.14 14.70
C MET A 124 -3.86 -13.03 13.59
N ILE A 125 -4.89 -13.82 13.92
CA ILE A 125 -5.53 -14.71 12.94
C ILE A 125 -6.23 -13.89 11.87
N GLY A 126 -6.93 -12.83 12.26
CA GLY A 126 -7.59 -11.91 11.33
C GLY A 126 -6.62 -11.30 10.33
N ILE A 127 -5.49 -10.76 10.77
CA ILE A 127 -4.46 -10.21 9.88
C ILE A 127 -3.91 -11.28 8.93
N TYR A 128 -3.64 -12.50 9.40
CA TYR A 128 -3.19 -13.58 8.52
C TYR A 128 -4.21 -13.86 7.42
N ILE A 129 -5.50 -13.97 7.77
CA ILE A 129 -6.55 -14.24 6.79
C ILE A 129 -6.68 -13.06 5.80
N ILE A 130 -6.67 -11.82 6.29
CA ILE A 130 -6.77 -10.63 5.43
C ILE A 130 -5.65 -10.60 4.40
N ILE A 131 -4.40 -10.77 4.83
CA ILE A 131 -3.26 -10.75 3.92
C ILE A 131 -3.26 -11.96 2.99
N PHE A 132 -3.70 -13.13 3.44
CA PHE A 132 -3.86 -14.30 2.57
C PHE A 132 -4.88 -14.02 1.45
N VAL A 133 -6.04 -13.45 1.79
CA VAL A 133 -7.05 -13.04 0.80
C VAL A 133 -6.48 -11.98 -0.15
N GLN A 134 -5.73 -11.01 0.36
CA GLN A 134 -5.06 -10.00 -0.49
C GLN A 134 -4.03 -10.64 -1.43
N CYS A 135 -3.36 -11.73 -1.02
CA CYS A 135 -2.47 -12.48 -1.91
C CYS A 135 -3.25 -13.20 -3.03
N LEU A 136 -4.42 -13.77 -2.73
CA LEU A 136 -5.29 -14.38 -3.75
C LEU A 136 -5.82 -13.34 -4.75
N ILE A 137 -6.29 -12.20 -4.24
CA ILE A 137 -6.71 -11.05 -5.06
C ILE A 137 -5.52 -10.51 -5.86
N GLY A 138 -4.32 -10.52 -5.27
CA GLY A 138 -3.09 -10.12 -5.94
C GLY A 138 -2.77 -10.97 -7.17
N ILE A 139 -3.04 -12.28 -7.12
CA ILE A 139 -2.90 -13.17 -8.28
C ILE A 139 -3.90 -12.76 -9.38
N ASP A 140 -5.16 -12.48 -9.00
CA ASP A 140 -6.17 -12.00 -9.96
C ASP A 140 -5.77 -10.65 -10.60
N SER A 141 -5.10 -9.78 -9.84
CA SER A 141 -4.66 -8.45 -10.33
C SER A 141 -3.62 -8.51 -11.46
N VAL A 142 -2.84 -9.59 -11.52
CA VAL A 142 -1.83 -9.85 -12.57
C VAL A 142 -2.26 -10.91 -13.58
N ALA A 143 -3.49 -11.40 -13.44
CA ALA A 143 -4.13 -12.37 -14.33
C ALA A 143 -5.28 -11.71 -15.12
N ASN A 144 -6.37 -12.43 -15.34
CA ASN A 144 -7.50 -12.00 -16.16
C ASN A 144 -8.45 -11.00 -15.48
N ARG A 145 -8.20 -10.63 -14.24
CA ARG A 145 -8.98 -9.64 -13.47
C ARG A 145 -10.47 -9.96 -13.37
N TYR A 146 -10.80 -11.23 -13.13
CA TYR A 146 -12.21 -11.68 -13.02
C TYR A 146 -12.95 -11.01 -11.85
N LEU A 147 -12.24 -10.60 -10.80
CA LEU A 147 -12.84 -9.88 -9.67
C LEU A 147 -13.03 -8.39 -9.92
N GLU A 148 -12.44 -7.82 -10.99
CA GLU A 148 -12.48 -6.38 -11.23
C GLU A 148 -13.90 -5.80 -11.37
N PRO A 149 -14.87 -6.45 -12.06
CA PRO A 149 -16.24 -5.95 -12.13
C PRO A 149 -16.89 -5.86 -10.74
N LEU A 150 -16.69 -6.89 -9.90
CA LEU A 150 -17.19 -6.89 -8.52
C LEU A 150 -16.55 -5.78 -7.68
N LEU A 151 -15.24 -5.57 -7.81
CA LEU A 151 -14.52 -4.54 -7.09
C LEU A 151 -14.97 -3.13 -7.50
N LYS A 152 -15.27 -2.90 -8.77
CA LYS A 152 -15.81 -1.62 -9.26
C LYS A 152 -17.17 -1.27 -8.62
N HIS A 153 -18.04 -2.25 -8.36
CA HIS A 153 -19.30 -2.01 -7.67
C HIS A 153 -19.15 -1.47 -6.24
N ILE A 154 -18.02 -1.76 -5.59
CA ILE A 154 -17.72 -1.25 -4.24
C ILE A 154 -16.72 -0.07 -4.27
N ASN A 155 -16.62 0.63 -5.39
CA ASN A 155 -15.66 1.72 -5.61
C ASN A 155 -14.21 1.32 -5.29
N SER A 156 -13.82 0.12 -5.70
CA SER A 156 -12.46 -0.40 -5.59
C SER A 156 -11.97 -0.85 -6.97
N GLY A 157 -10.78 -1.42 -7.05
CA GLY A 157 -10.23 -1.94 -8.29
C GLY A 157 -8.74 -2.15 -8.22
N TYR A 158 -8.17 -2.55 -9.35
CA TYR A 158 -6.72 -2.69 -9.52
C TYR A 158 -6.13 -1.41 -10.12
N LEU A 159 -4.83 -1.19 -9.92
CA LEU A 159 -4.10 -0.16 -10.67
C LEU A 159 -4.25 -0.45 -12.18
N THR A 160 -4.64 0.58 -12.92
CA THR A 160 -4.97 0.48 -14.34
C THR A 160 -3.75 0.38 -15.27
N SER A 161 -2.53 0.62 -14.79
CA SER A 161 -1.33 0.50 -15.63
C SER A 161 -1.00 -0.97 -15.88
N LEU A 162 -1.38 -1.43 -17.06
CA LEU A 162 -1.12 -2.78 -17.57
C LEU A 162 0.39 -3.08 -17.76
N ASP A 163 1.21 -2.05 -17.83
CA ASP A 163 2.66 -2.18 -18.09
C ASP A 163 3.46 -2.72 -16.89
N VAL A 164 2.85 -2.85 -15.71
CA VAL A 164 3.54 -3.26 -14.51
C VAL A 164 2.92 -4.54 -13.96
N THR A 165 3.41 -5.67 -14.40
CA THR A 165 3.10 -7.01 -13.87
C THR A 165 3.58 -7.19 -12.43
N ARG A 166 3.12 -6.30 -11.53
CA ARG A 166 3.45 -6.31 -10.10
C ARG A 166 2.23 -6.66 -9.26
N MET A 167 2.38 -7.69 -8.45
CA MET A 167 1.34 -8.12 -7.55
C MET A 167 1.12 -7.07 -6.44
N SER A 168 -0.09 -6.53 -6.32
CA SER A 168 -0.44 -5.52 -5.32
C SER A 168 -1.82 -5.71 -4.68
N GLY A 169 -2.66 -6.56 -5.27
CA GLY A 169 -4.04 -6.73 -4.86
C GLY A 169 -4.83 -5.43 -4.92
N THR A 170 -5.84 -5.31 -4.07
CA THR A 170 -6.64 -4.07 -3.97
C THR A 170 -5.95 -2.96 -3.18
N ILE A 171 -4.82 -3.21 -2.51
CA ILE A 171 -4.01 -2.17 -1.87
C ILE A 171 -3.43 -1.21 -2.92
N GLN A 172 -3.34 -1.65 -4.18
CA GLN A 172 -2.90 -0.90 -5.35
C GLN A 172 -1.43 -0.45 -5.34
N TYR A 173 -0.72 -0.61 -4.24
CA TYR A 173 0.68 -0.23 -4.10
C TYR A 173 1.54 -1.43 -3.68
N ALA A 174 2.32 -1.94 -4.63
CA ALA A 174 3.04 -3.21 -4.50
C ALA A 174 4.07 -3.23 -3.35
N ASN A 175 4.66 -2.08 -2.97
CA ASN A 175 5.64 -2.05 -1.89
C ASN A 175 4.96 -2.21 -0.52
N VAL A 176 3.84 -1.50 -0.27
CA VAL A 176 3.05 -1.65 0.97
C VAL A 176 2.45 -3.04 1.07
N PHE A 177 1.92 -3.58 -0.04
CA PHE A 177 1.43 -4.97 -0.09
C PHE A 177 2.53 -5.96 0.30
N ALA A 178 3.74 -5.82 -0.27
CA ALA A 178 4.89 -6.66 0.06
C ALA A 178 5.31 -6.54 1.53
N LEU A 179 5.31 -5.33 2.10
CA LEU A 179 5.59 -5.09 3.51
C LEU A 179 4.59 -5.84 4.41
N MET A 180 3.29 -5.79 4.10
CA MET A 180 2.27 -6.52 4.85
C MET A 180 2.48 -8.03 4.77
N CYS A 181 2.82 -8.55 3.58
CA CYS A 181 3.20 -9.95 3.40
C CYS A 181 4.44 -10.32 4.21
N ALA A 182 5.47 -9.46 4.24
CA ALA A 182 6.70 -9.71 4.98
C ALA A 182 6.45 -9.76 6.50
N ILE A 183 5.67 -8.84 7.04
CA ILE A 183 5.27 -8.83 8.44
C ILE A 183 4.54 -10.13 8.79
N CYS A 184 3.52 -10.50 8.02
CA CYS A 184 2.77 -11.74 8.22
C CYS A 184 3.66 -12.97 8.07
N GLY A 185 4.56 -12.98 7.08
CA GLY A 185 5.54 -14.03 6.86
C GLY A 185 6.44 -14.27 8.09
N LEU A 186 7.00 -13.22 8.69
CA LEU A 186 7.80 -13.32 9.92
C LEU A 186 6.98 -13.82 11.11
N LEU A 187 5.77 -13.33 11.28
CA LEU A 187 4.90 -13.74 12.38
C LEU A 187 4.48 -15.20 12.26
N VAL A 188 4.13 -15.65 11.06
CA VAL A 188 3.79 -17.05 10.77
C VAL A 188 5.00 -17.94 10.89
N PHE A 189 6.16 -17.54 10.36
CA PHE A 189 7.42 -18.27 10.50
C PHE A 189 7.78 -18.51 11.98
N ASN A 190 7.63 -17.49 12.83
CA ASN A 190 7.81 -17.67 14.28
C ASN A 190 6.82 -18.68 14.91
N ARG A 191 5.61 -18.87 14.32
CA ARG A 191 4.69 -19.92 14.75
C ARG A 191 5.18 -21.31 14.34
N ILE A 192 5.68 -21.44 13.12
CA ILE A 192 6.28 -22.68 12.60
C ILE A 192 7.46 -23.09 13.48
N LEU A 193 8.35 -22.13 13.81
CA LEU A 193 9.53 -22.38 14.65
C LEU A 193 9.22 -22.83 16.08
N LYS A 194 8.07 -22.42 16.61
CA LYS A 194 7.59 -22.80 17.95
C LYS A 194 6.67 -24.00 17.94
N PHE A 195 6.52 -24.63 16.77
CA PHE A 195 5.69 -25.81 16.65
C PHE A 195 6.38 -26.98 17.38
N VAL A 196 5.68 -27.57 18.33
CA VAL A 196 6.17 -28.70 19.11
C VAL A 196 5.40 -29.94 18.70
N PHE A 197 6.12 -30.97 18.29
CA PHE A 197 5.58 -32.28 17.99
C PHE A 197 5.56 -33.10 19.29
N ASN A 198 4.39 -33.17 19.96
CA ASN A 198 4.21 -33.93 21.20
C ASN A 198 3.34 -35.15 20.97
N ASN A 199 3.46 -36.16 21.86
CA ASN A 199 2.55 -37.31 21.92
C ASN A 199 1.21 -36.86 22.53
N GLU A 200 0.29 -36.42 21.70
CA GLU A 200 -1.05 -35.94 22.10
C GLU A 200 -2.15 -36.92 21.66
N SER A 201 -3.35 -36.71 22.15
CA SER A 201 -4.53 -37.50 21.76
C SER A 201 -4.79 -37.43 20.24
N LYS A 202 -5.48 -38.43 19.68
CA LYS A 202 -5.76 -38.52 18.23
C LYS A 202 -6.43 -37.24 17.68
N LYS A 203 -7.37 -36.66 18.44
CA LYS A 203 -8.07 -35.41 18.06
C LYS A 203 -7.11 -34.20 18.04
N GLU A 204 -6.20 -34.09 19.00
CA GLU A 204 -5.21 -33.03 19.07
C GLU A 204 -4.19 -33.12 17.94
N LYS A 205 -3.79 -34.33 17.56
CA LYS A 205 -2.91 -34.58 16.40
C LYS A 205 -3.49 -34.03 15.08
N ILE A 206 -4.79 -34.23 14.83
CA ILE A 206 -5.46 -33.67 13.63
C ILE A 206 -5.48 -32.16 13.65
N ILE A 207 -5.81 -31.55 14.78
CA ILE A 207 -5.79 -30.06 14.92
C ILE A 207 -4.38 -29.52 14.73
N LEU A 208 -3.36 -30.20 15.23
CA LEU A 208 -1.97 -29.81 15.05
C LEU A 208 -1.53 -29.95 13.59
N LEU A 209 -1.91 -31.03 12.91
CA LEU A 209 -1.67 -31.21 11.48
C LEU A 209 -2.25 -30.06 10.66
N ILE A 210 -3.54 -29.74 10.88
CA ILE A 210 -4.21 -28.64 10.18
C ILE A 210 -3.48 -27.30 10.43
N LYS A 211 -3.10 -26.99 11.67
CA LYS A 211 -2.35 -25.78 12.01
C LYS A 211 -0.98 -25.76 11.34
N PHE A 212 -0.28 -26.90 11.30
CA PHE A 212 1.03 -27.00 10.68
C PHE A 212 0.96 -26.73 9.18
N ILE A 213 0.01 -27.36 8.49
CA ILE A 213 -0.23 -27.16 7.06
C ILE A 213 -0.61 -25.69 6.78
N ALA A 214 -1.55 -25.14 7.54
CA ALA A 214 -2.02 -23.78 7.35
C ALA A 214 -0.88 -22.73 7.53
N TYR A 215 -0.05 -22.87 8.56
CA TYR A 215 1.07 -21.96 8.75
C TYR A 215 2.12 -22.06 7.62
N ASN A 216 2.43 -23.29 7.17
CA ASN A 216 3.37 -23.47 6.08
C ASN A 216 2.81 -22.94 4.76
N LEU A 217 1.54 -23.16 4.46
CA LEU A 217 0.87 -22.60 3.30
C LEU A 217 0.90 -21.07 3.32
N PHE A 218 0.53 -20.45 4.44
CA PHE A 218 0.59 -18.98 4.59
C PHE A 218 2.01 -18.46 4.39
N PHE A 219 3.01 -19.11 4.97
CA PHE A 219 4.40 -18.69 4.83
C PHE A 219 4.87 -18.70 3.38
N ILE A 220 4.55 -19.78 2.63
CA ILE A 220 4.91 -19.90 1.22
C ILE A 220 4.18 -18.85 0.39
N VAL A 221 2.87 -18.69 0.59
CA VAL A 221 2.08 -17.72 -0.17
C VAL A 221 2.57 -16.30 0.07
N TYR A 222 2.82 -15.90 1.32
CA TYR A 222 3.34 -14.56 1.61
C TYR A 222 4.73 -14.33 1.02
N SER A 223 5.66 -15.29 1.19
CA SER A 223 7.03 -15.16 0.68
C SER A 223 7.07 -15.09 -0.84
N SER A 224 6.26 -15.90 -1.53
CA SER A 224 6.13 -15.85 -3.00
C SER A 224 5.50 -14.55 -3.46
N SER A 225 4.49 -14.04 -2.74
CA SER A 225 3.84 -12.77 -3.05
C SER A 225 4.80 -11.58 -2.90
N ILE A 226 5.72 -11.61 -1.93
CA ILE A 226 6.78 -10.60 -1.79
C ILE A 226 7.65 -10.60 -3.05
N ILE A 227 8.05 -11.75 -3.55
CA ILE A 227 8.86 -11.86 -4.76
C ILE A 227 8.07 -11.36 -5.98
N LEU A 228 6.82 -11.80 -6.15
CA LEU A 228 5.95 -11.42 -7.27
C LEU A 228 5.54 -9.93 -7.25
N SER A 229 5.59 -9.28 -6.09
CA SER A 229 5.38 -7.82 -5.97
C SER A 229 6.51 -6.99 -6.59
N GLY A 230 7.71 -7.57 -6.74
CA GLY A 230 8.89 -6.89 -7.25
C GLY A 230 9.41 -5.76 -6.33
N SER A 231 9.09 -5.78 -5.03
CA SER A 231 9.58 -4.78 -4.07
C SER A 231 10.99 -5.13 -3.58
N ARG A 232 12.01 -4.49 -4.16
CA ARG A 232 13.43 -4.77 -3.89
C ARG A 232 13.80 -4.61 -2.41
N TYR A 233 13.40 -3.49 -1.81
CA TYR A 233 13.72 -3.19 -0.40
C TYR A 233 13.07 -4.19 0.55
N VAL A 234 11.79 -4.52 0.32
CA VAL A 234 11.09 -5.51 1.16
C VAL A 234 11.72 -6.88 1.04
N ILE A 235 12.10 -7.34 -0.17
CA ILE A 235 12.75 -8.63 -0.39
C ILE A 235 14.03 -8.71 0.44
N ILE A 236 14.92 -7.71 0.32
CA ILE A 236 16.20 -7.69 1.03
C ILE A 236 15.97 -7.68 2.55
N MET A 237 15.12 -6.78 3.04
CA MET A 237 14.84 -6.66 4.47
C MET A 237 14.20 -7.92 5.05
N TYR A 238 13.30 -8.56 4.29
CA TYR A 238 12.64 -9.80 4.69
C TYR A 238 13.63 -10.95 4.79
N ILE A 239 14.51 -11.11 3.82
CA ILE A 239 15.59 -12.11 3.84
C ILE A 239 16.51 -11.87 5.06
N CYS A 240 16.95 -10.63 5.29
CA CYS A 240 17.75 -10.29 6.46
C CYS A 240 17.05 -10.63 7.79
N ALA A 241 15.76 -10.32 7.90
CA ALA A 241 14.98 -10.63 9.09
C ALA A 241 14.80 -12.14 9.29
N LEU A 242 14.60 -12.93 8.23
CA LEU A 242 14.56 -14.40 8.30
C LEU A 242 15.91 -14.98 8.73
N ILE A 243 17.02 -14.49 8.18
CA ILE A 243 18.37 -14.89 8.55
C ILE A 243 18.61 -14.62 10.06
N LEU A 244 18.27 -13.42 10.55
CA LEU A 244 18.36 -13.09 11.97
C LEU A 244 17.55 -14.05 12.84
N MET A 245 16.35 -14.43 12.39
CA MET A 245 15.55 -15.43 13.09
C MET A 245 16.21 -16.82 13.09
N LEU A 246 16.85 -17.22 11.99
CA LEU A 246 17.52 -18.52 11.88
C LEU A 246 18.71 -18.69 12.83
N PHE A 247 19.41 -17.60 13.16
CA PHE A 247 20.49 -17.65 14.16
C PHE A 247 19.99 -17.98 15.58
N THR A 248 18.71 -17.76 15.86
CA THR A 248 18.11 -18.02 17.19
C THR A 248 17.51 -19.41 17.32
N ILE A 249 17.62 -20.30 16.31
CA ILE A 249 16.84 -21.53 16.18
C ILE A 249 17.70 -22.78 16.34
N LYS A 250 17.07 -23.84 16.89
CA LYS A 250 17.60 -25.20 16.97
C LYS A 250 17.72 -25.87 15.60
N SER A 251 18.68 -26.78 15.42
CA SER A 251 19.09 -27.34 14.13
C SER A 251 17.98 -27.97 13.26
N ASN A 252 17.00 -28.66 13.85
CA ASN A 252 15.98 -29.40 13.09
C ASN A 252 15.00 -28.49 12.31
N THR A 253 14.77 -27.26 12.77
CA THR A 253 13.91 -26.31 12.08
C THR A 253 14.60 -25.60 10.92
N LYS A 254 15.93 -25.63 10.86
CA LYS A 254 16.70 -25.11 9.72
C LYS A 254 16.45 -25.92 8.46
N LEU A 255 16.38 -27.26 8.58
CA LEU A 255 16.02 -28.12 7.46
C LEU A 255 14.63 -27.82 6.89
N LEU A 256 13.64 -27.59 7.76
CA LEU A 256 12.29 -27.22 7.33
C LEU A 256 12.31 -25.91 6.52
N PHE A 257 13.08 -24.92 6.97
CA PHE A 257 13.24 -23.65 6.25
C PHE A 257 13.87 -23.83 4.87
N LEU A 258 14.88 -24.69 4.74
CA LEU A 258 15.50 -25.00 3.45
C LEU A 258 14.50 -25.63 2.47
N ILE A 259 13.70 -26.60 2.93
CA ILE A 259 12.61 -27.18 2.13
C ILE A 259 11.60 -26.12 1.71
N GLN A 260 11.17 -25.25 2.65
CA GLN A 260 10.27 -24.13 2.34
C GLN A 260 10.87 -23.21 1.28
N SER A 261 12.17 -22.89 1.36
CA SER A 261 12.84 -22.02 0.38
C SER A 261 12.81 -22.60 -1.03
N VAL A 262 13.01 -23.92 -1.18
CA VAL A 262 12.89 -24.60 -2.48
C VAL A 262 11.45 -24.53 -3.00
N ILE A 263 10.46 -24.81 -2.16
CA ILE A 263 9.03 -24.75 -2.54
C ILE A 263 8.65 -23.34 -2.97
N ILE A 264 9.12 -22.30 -2.24
CA ILE A 264 8.89 -20.89 -2.59
C ILE A 264 9.50 -20.57 -3.96
N ALA A 265 10.73 -21.03 -4.22
CA ALA A 265 11.40 -20.81 -5.51
C ALA A 265 10.63 -21.46 -6.66
N VAL A 266 10.27 -22.73 -6.52
CA VAL A 266 9.49 -23.48 -7.54
C VAL A 266 8.12 -22.86 -7.76
N TYR A 267 7.38 -22.56 -6.68
CA TYR A 267 6.06 -21.92 -6.74
C TYR A 267 6.13 -20.57 -7.47
N THR A 268 7.08 -19.72 -7.09
CA THR A 268 7.27 -18.42 -7.72
C THR A 268 7.62 -18.55 -9.21
N ALA A 269 8.46 -19.55 -9.57
CA ALA A 269 8.82 -19.81 -10.95
C ALA A 269 7.61 -20.28 -11.77
N CYS A 270 6.77 -21.17 -11.23
CA CYS A 270 5.55 -21.63 -11.90
C CYS A 270 4.58 -20.49 -12.20
N ILE A 271 4.33 -19.63 -11.21
CA ILE A 271 3.46 -18.47 -11.41
C ILE A 271 4.09 -17.48 -12.39
N ASN A 272 5.38 -17.20 -12.29
CA ASN A 272 6.08 -16.33 -13.23
C ASN A 272 6.02 -16.85 -14.67
N GLN A 273 6.16 -18.16 -14.85
CA GLN A 273 6.00 -18.81 -16.15
C GLN A 273 4.57 -18.63 -16.69
N ALA A 274 3.55 -18.82 -15.84
CA ALA A 274 2.16 -18.63 -16.22
C ALA A 274 1.87 -17.18 -16.64
N ILE A 275 2.43 -16.20 -15.93
CA ILE A 275 2.33 -14.77 -16.29
C ILE A 275 3.00 -14.52 -17.64
N ALA A 276 4.16 -15.14 -17.90
CA ALA A 276 4.96 -14.90 -19.11
C ALA A 276 4.41 -15.56 -20.37
N THR A 277 3.66 -16.67 -20.25
CA THR A 277 3.25 -17.51 -21.40
C THR A 277 1.76 -17.53 -21.67
N ASN A 278 0.95 -17.57 -20.62
CA ASN A 278 -0.51 -17.64 -20.73
C ASN A 278 -1.19 -17.24 -19.41
N LEU A 279 -1.83 -16.09 -19.39
CA LEU A 279 -2.52 -15.56 -18.21
C LEU A 279 -3.67 -16.46 -17.72
N ASN A 280 -4.39 -17.15 -18.63
CA ASN A 280 -5.50 -18.03 -18.26
C ASN A 280 -5.06 -19.22 -17.40
N SER A 281 -3.85 -19.69 -17.56
CA SER A 281 -3.32 -20.84 -16.79
C SER A 281 -2.88 -20.50 -15.38
N ILE A 282 -2.78 -19.21 -15.01
CA ILE A 282 -2.24 -18.77 -13.71
C ILE A 282 -3.06 -19.31 -12.53
N TYR A 283 -4.40 -19.34 -12.66
CA TYR A 283 -5.30 -19.87 -11.62
C TYR A 283 -5.09 -21.39 -11.42
N VAL A 284 -4.96 -22.13 -12.51
CA VAL A 284 -4.73 -23.58 -12.48
C VAL A 284 -3.38 -23.87 -11.81
N TYR A 285 -2.31 -23.21 -12.21
CA TYR A 285 -1.00 -23.38 -11.60
C TYR A 285 -0.99 -23.00 -10.12
N THR A 286 -1.72 -21.96 -9.74
CA THR A 286 -1.86 -21.53 -8.34
C THR A 286 -2.55 -22.61 -7.50
N ILE A 287 -3.69 -23.14 -7.97
CA ILE A 287 -4.45 -24.17 -7.26
C ILE A 287 -3.62 -25.45 -7.14
N ILE A 288 -3.01 -25.92 -8.24
CA ILE A 288 -2.15 -27.09 -8.22
C ILE A 288 -0.98 -26.92 -7.25
N SER A 289 -0.32 -25.76 -7.27
CA SER A 289 0.79 -25.46 -6.36
C SER A 289 0.36 -25.48 -4.88
N TYR A 290 -0.84 -24.98 -4.56
CA TYR A 290 -1.38 -25.05 -3.19
C TYR A 290 -1.70 -26.49 -2.78
N LEU A 291 -2.31 -27.29 -3.65
CA LEU A 291 -2.60 -28.70 -3.37
C LEU A 291 -1.31 -29.50 -3.15
N VAL A 292 -0.33 -29.33 -4.03
CA VAL A 292 1.01 -29.96 -3.90
C VAL A 292 1.68 -29.55 -2.59
N THR A 293 1.60 -28.26 -2.22
CA THR A 293 2.10 -27.75 -0.95
C THR A 293 1.44 -28.45 0.24
N VAL A 294 0.12 -28.58 0.24
CA VAL A 294 -0.63 -29.28 1.29
C VAL A 294 -0.19 -30.74 1.42
N ILE A 295 -0.03 -31.44 0.30
CA ILE A 295 0.43 -32.84 0.27
C ILE A 295 1.85 -32.95 0.86
N ILE A 296 2.80 -32.12 0.38
CA ILE A 296 4.19 -32.12 0.84
C ILE A 296 4.26 -31.88 2.35
N PHE A 297 3.56 -30.85 2.87
CA PHE A 297 3.60 -30.56 4.30
C PHE A 297 2.84 -31.59 5.15
N THR A 298 1.86 -32.27 4.61
CA THR A 298 1.26 -33.45 5.26
C THR A 298 2.29 -34.55 5.45
N ILE A 299 3.04 -34.89 4.40
CA ILE A 299 4.11 -35.90 4.46
C ILE A 299 5.22 -35.47 5.45
N ILE A 300 5.66 -34.21 5.36
CA ILE A 300 6.68 -33.64 6.27
C ILE A 300 6.21 -33.71 7.74
N TYR A 301 4.93 -33.43 8.01
CA TYR A 301 4.39 -33.54 9.37
C TYR A 301 4.55 -34.95 9.94
N PHE A 302 4.21 -35.99 9.18
CA PHE A 302 4.37 -37.38 9.62
C PHE A 302 5.85 -37.78 9.80
N ILE A 303 6.73 -37.30 8.90
CA ILE A 303 8.20 -37.52 9.01
C ILE A 303 8.74 -36.86 10.30
N LEU A 304 8.40 -35.61 10.56
CA LEU A 304 8.88 -34.85 11.72
C LEU A 304 8.28 -35.35 13.05
N ASN A 305 7.13 -36.00 13.00
CA ASN A 305 6.55 -36.63 14.19
C ASN A 305 7.20 -37.99 14.56
N ASN A 306 8.05 -38.52 13.70
CA ASN A 306 8.81 -39.74 13.94
C ASN A 306 10.19 -39.43 14.56
N LYS A 307 10.37 -39.71 15.85
CA LYS A 307 11.61 -39.41 16.58
C LYS A 307 12.88 -40.03 15.96
N LYS A 308 12.80 -41.28 15.48
CA LYS A 308 13.93 -41.97 14.85
C LYS A 308 14.42 -41.26 13.58
N ILE A 309 13.46 -40.86 12.73
CA ILE A 309 13.78 -40.12 11.50
C ILE A 309 14.35 -38.75 11.83
N LEU A 310 13.81 -38.08 12.85
CA LEU A 310 14.28 -36.76 13.27
C LEU A 310 15.73 -36.78 13.78
N GLU A 311 16.11 -37.81 14.54
CA GLU A 311 17.50 -38.01 15.02
C GLU A 311 18.46 -38.31 13.86
N THR A 312 18.04 -39.12 12.91
CA THR A 312 18.86 -39.46 11.72
C THR A 312 19.08 -38.25 10.83
N LEU A 313 18.03 -37.46 10.57
CA LEU A 313 18.12 -36.21 9.82
C LEU A 313 18.95 -35.17 10.58
N GLY A 314 18.87 -35.10 11.90
CA GLY A 314 19.66 -34.22 12.74
C GLY A 314 21.17 -34.41 12.55
N LYS A 315 21.62 -35.68 12.44
CA LYS A 315 23.04 -36.00 12.17
C LYS A 315 23.51 -35.63 10.75
N LYS A 316 22.62 -35.56 9.78
CA LYS A 316 22.91 -35.23 8.36
C LYS A 316 22.55 -33.78 7.97
N ASN A 317 22.17 -32.94 8.92
CA ASN A 317 21.68 -31.58 8.64
C ASN A 317 22.66 -30.70 7.83
N PHE A 318 23.97 -30.86 8.06
CA PHE A 318 24.98 -30.09 7.34
C PHE A 318 24.99 -30.48 5.84
N ILE A 319 24.97 -31.78 5.53
CA ILE A 319 24.99 -32.29 4.15
C ILE A 319 23.73 -31.84 3.42
N VAL A 320 22.54 -32.05 4.03
CA VAL A 320 21.26 -31.65 3.43
C VAL A 320 21.21 -30.12 3.23
N GLY A 321 21.71 -29.36 4.20
CA GLY A 321 21.81 -27.90 4.09
C GLY A 321 22.68 -27.44 2.92
N THR A 322 23.87 -28.05 2.78
CA THR A 322 24.78 -27.72 1.67
C THR A 322 24.18 -28.08 0.31
N ILE A 323 23.58 -29.27 0.19
CA ILE A 323 22.90 -29.69 -1.05
C ILE A 323 21.78 -28.69 -1.41
N THR A 324 20.96 -28.29 -0.46
CA THR A 324 19.86 -27.35 -0.71
C THR A 324 20.36 -25.98 -1.15
N ILE A 325 21.40 -25.46 -0.53
CA ILE A 325 22.04 -24.18 -0.92
C ILE A 325 22.58 -24.29 -2.35
N VAL A 326 23.28 -25.39 -2.66
CA VAL A 326 23.81 -25.63 -4.03
C VAL A 326 22.68 -25.68 -5.05
N LEU A 327 21.57 -26.40 -4.75
CA LEU A 327 20.40 -26.46 -5.63
C LEU A 327 19.75 -25.10 -5.83
N LEU A 328 19.64 -24.28 -4.79
CA LEU A 328 19.10 -22.92 -4.91
C LEU A 328 20.02 -22.01 -5.73
N LEU A 329 21.32 -22.10 -5.54
CA LEU A 329 22.29 -21.36 -6.36
C LEU A 329 22.23 -21.78 -7.83
N LEU A 330 22.16 -23.09 -8.09
CA LEU A 330 21.98 -23.61 -9.46
C LEU A 330 20.66 -23.14 -10.08
N PHE A 331 19.58 -23.16 -9.31
CA PHE A 331 18.26 -22.63 -9.74
C PHE A 331 18.36 -21.15 -10.14
N ILE A 332 19.02 -20.33 -9.34
CA ILE A 332 19.24 -18.92 -9.63
C ILE A 332 20.09 -18.75 -10.89
N LEU A 333 21.22 -19.45 -10.99
CA LEU A 333 22.13 -19.38 -12.16
C LEU A 333 21.43 -19.80 -13.47
N VAL A 334 20.67 -20.89 -13.42
CA VAL A 334 19.86 -21.34 -14.57
C VAL A 334 18.76 -20.33 -14.87
N GLY A 335 18.12 -19.77 -13.84
CA GLY A 335 17.08 -18.75 -13.97
C GLY A 335 17.55 -17.50 -14.72
N PHE A 336 18.80 -17.08 -14.52
CA PHE A 336 19.39 -15.95 -15.27
C PHE A 336 19.67 -16.26 -16.74
N ARG A 337 19.79 -17.54 -17.11
CA ARG A 337 20.07 -17.94 -18.49
C ARG A 337 18.81 -18.22 -19.32
N LEU A 338 17.78 -18.75 -18.69
CA LEU A 338 16.55 -19.14 -19.40
C LEU A 338 15.65 -17.92 -19.67
N LYS A 339 15.42 -17.64 -20.96
CA LYS A 339 14.52 -16.58 -21.42
C LYS A 339 13.27 -17.16 -22.06
N SER A 340 12.12 -16.56 -21.78
CA SER A 340 10.83 -16.94 -22.37
C SER A 340 10.64 -16.24 -23.72
N LYS A 341 10.07 -16.97 -24.68
CA LYS A 341 9.51 -16.36 -25.88
C LYS A 341 8.17 -15.71 -25.52
N ILE A 342 7.83 -14.59 -26.14
CA ILE A 342 6.61 -13.84 -25.82
C ILE A 342 5.63 -14.00 -26.96
N ASN A 343 4.42 -14.47 -26.66
CA ASN A 343 3.30 -14.53 -27.60
C ASN A 343 2.44 -13.28 -27.41
N ILE A 344 2.13 -12.59 -28.50
CA ILE A 344 1.24 -11.43 -28.53
C ILE A 344 0.14 -11.71 -29.52
N SER A 345 -1.12 -11.50 -29.15
CA SER A 345 -2.29 -11.75 -30.00
C SER A 345 -3.26 -10.58 -29.94
N SER A 346 -3.88 -10.27 -31.06
CA SER A 346 -4.95 -9.25 -31.13
C SER A 346 -6.19 -9.61 -30.28
N PHE A 347 -6.36 -10.89 -29.94
CA PHE A 347 -7.46 -11.41 -29.12
C PHE A 347 -7.13 -11.44 -27.62
N ALA A 348 -5.88 -11.15 -27.24
CA ALA A 348 -5.48 -11.08 -25.85
C ALA A 348 -5.78 -9.68 -25.26
N ASN A 349 -5.98 -9.62 -23.94
CA ASN A 349 -6.12 -8.34 -23.22
C ASN A 349 -4.88 -7.44 -23.37
N GLU A 350 -3.73 -8.03 -23.69
CA GLU A 350 -2.50 -7.33 -24.04
C GLU A 350 -2.14 -7.66 -25.51
N ASN A 351 -2.46 -6.75 -26.39
CA ASN A 351 -2.08 -6.83 -27.82
C ASN A 351 -0.71 -6.22 -28.11
N SER A 352 0.03 -5.85 -27.08
CA SER A 352 1.34 -5.22 -27.23
C SER A 352 2.33 -5.59 -26.10
N ILE A 353 3.61 -5.48 -26.39
CA ILE A 353 4.69 -5.52 -25.40
C ILE A 353 5.52 -4.25 -25.53
N SER A 354 5.84 -3.64 -24.39
CA SER A 354 6.71 -2.47 -24.30
C SER A 354 7.96 -2.77 -23.46
N ARG A 355 9.09 -2.22 -23.85
CA ARG A 355 10.35 -2.32 -23.12
C ARG A 355 11.02 -0.96 -23.06
N ASN A 356 11.33 -0.53 -21.84
CA ASN A 356 12.11 0.67 -21.57
C ASN A 356 13.58 0.30 -21.43
N ILE A 357 14.43 1.02 -22.11
CA ILE A 357 15.87 0.80 -22.20
C ILE A 357 16.56 2.06 -21.71
N TYR A 358 17.21 1.98 -20.55
CA TYR A 358 17.78 3.15 -19.88
C TYR A 358 19.29 3.33 -20.09
N ASN A 359 20.04 2.27 -20.31
CA ASN A 359 21.51 2.30 -20.27
C ASN A 359 22.08 2.14 -21.68
N LEU A 360 21.73 3.06 -22.55
CA LEU A 360 22.40 3.16 -23.83
C LEU A 360 23.69 3.97 -23.65
N LYS A 361 24.71 3.62 -24.41
CA LYS A 361 25.94 4.39 -24.47
C LYS A 361 25.66 5.68 -25.24
N LEU A 362 25.87 6.81 -24.61
CA LEU A 362 25.73 8.12 -25.22
C LEU A 362 26.79 8.26 -26.30
N ASP A 363 26.44 8.94 -27.39
CA ASP A 363 27.31 9.20 -28.52
C ASP A 363 27.92 7.96 -29.23
N GLU A 364 27.45 6.75 -28.88
CA GLU A 364 27.78 5.50 -29.56
C GLU A 364 26.54 4.91 -30.22
N GLU A 365 26.76 4.23 -31.34
CA GLU A 365 25.68 3.51 -32.03
C GLU A 365 25.26 2.28 -31.25
N ASN A 366 23.98 2.20 -30.90
CA ASN A 366 23.38 1.07 -30.22
C ASN A 366 22.45 0.30 -31.17
N LYS A 367 22.70 -1.00 -31.33
CA LYS A 367 21.95 -1.87 -32.24
C LYS A 367 20.81 -2.59 -31.51
N LEU A 368 19.57 -2.30 -31.90
CA LEU A 368 18.36 -3.01 -31.48
C LEU A 368 18.06 -4.12 -32.51
N SER A 369 17.83 -5.35 -32.05
CA SER A 369 17.42 -6.48 -32.88
C SER A 369 16.20 -7.18 -32.28
N ILE A 370 15.17 -7.39 -33.08
CA ILE A 370 13.96 -8.12 -32.72
C ILE A 370 13.65 -9.16 -33.75
N LYS A 371 13.58 -10.47 -33.33
CA LYS A 371 13.14 -11.57 -34.20
C LYS A 371 11.71 -11.96 -33.85
N ILE A 372 10.85 -11.89 -34.84
CA ILE A 372 9.44 -12.20 -34.74
C ILE A 372 9.13 -13.39 -35.63
N LYS A 373 8.37 -14.35 -35.09
CA LYS A 373 7.74 -15.43 -35.82
C LYS A 373 6.23 -15.25 -35.79
N GLU A 374 5.59 -15.45 -36.91
CA GLU A 374 4.13 -15.49 -36.96
C GLU A 374 3.62 -16.81 -36.39
N ASN A 375 2.58 -16.76 -35.58
CA ASN A 375 1.85 -17.94 -35.13
C ASN A 375 0.66 -18.24 -36.05
N GLU A 376 0.12 -17.18 -36.69
CA GLU A 376 -1.02 -17.23 -37.62
C GLU A 376 -0.65 -16.54 -38.94
N PRO A 377 -1.04 -17.09 -40.09
CA PRO A 377 -0.80 -16.46 -41.38
C PRO A 377 -1.43 -15.08 -41.47
N LEU A 378 -0.75 -14.14 -42.13
CA LEU A 378 -1.23 -12.76 -42.35
C LEU A 378 -1.41 -11.91 -41.09
N SER A 379 -0.66 -12.20 -40.03
CA SER A 379 -0.65 -11.34 -38.84
C SER A 379 -0.14 -9.94 -39.18
N ARG A 380 -0.83 -8.91 -38.66
CA ARG A 380 -0.43 -7.51 -38.81
C ARG A 380 0.12 -7.02 -37.47
N TYR A 381 1.30 -6.44 -37.49
CA TYR A 381 1.92 -5.90 -36.30
C TYR A 381 2.74 -4.63 -36.60
N LYS A 382 2.92 -3.81 -35.60
CA LYS A 382 3.76 -2.61 -35.68
C LYS A 382 4.80 -2.58 -34.56
N ILE A 383 5.93 -1.96 -34.86
CA ILE A 383 7.00 -1.66 -33.91
C ILE A 383 7.11 -0.14 -33.82
N GLU A 384 6.91 0.40 -32.64
CA GLU A 384 6.98 1.83 -32.35
C GLU A 384 8.18 2.08 -31.43
N ILE A 385 9.01 3.07 -31.74
CA ILE A 385 10.18 3.45 -30.99
C ILE A 385 10.01 4.89 -30.51
N PHE A 386 10.02 5.05 -29.19
CA PHE A 386 9.87 6.34 -28.53
C PHE A 386 11.15 6.66 -27.77
N GLU A 387 11.60 7.90 -27.84
CA GLU A 387 12.62 8.45 -26.98
C GLU A 387 12.01 9.30 -25.90
N ARG A 388 12.59 9.26 -24.72
CA ARG A 388 12.25 10.15 -23.62
C ARG A 388 13.50 10.90 -23.16
N ASN A 389 13.41 12.22 -23.14
CA ASN A 389 14.51 13.09 -22.70
C ASN A 389 14.52 13.26 -21.15
N LYS A 390 15.51 13.94 -20.61
CA LYS A 390 15.65 14.23 -19.18
C LYS A 390 14.51 15.09 -18.63
N ASN A 391 13.83 15.87 -19.46
CA ASN A 391 12.67 16.70 -19.11
C ASN A 391 11.35 15.91 -19.10
N TYR A 392 11.42 14.57 -19.30
CA TYR A 392 10.27 13.64 -19.37
C TYR A 392 9.36 13.82 -20.60
N GLU A 393 9.77 14.58 -21.59
CA GLU A 393 9.10 14.68 -22.86
C GLU A 393 9.33 13.40 -23.66
N THR A 394 8.27 12.88 -24.26
CA THR A 394 8.33 11.63 -25.04
C THR A 394 8.06 11.94 -26.49
N THR A 395 9.01 11.63 -27.35
CA THR A 395 8.94 11.81 -28.80
C THR A 395 8.90 10.45 -29.49
N LEU A 396 8.03 10.29 -30.47
CA LEU A 396 8.03 9.12 -31.35
C LEU A 396 9.15 9.30 -32.38
N ILE A 397 10.17 8.43 -32.33
CA ILE A 397 11.28 8.47 -33.28
C ILE A 397 10.86 7.80 -34.59
N GLN A 398 10.29 6.59 -34.50
CA GLN A 398 9.98 5.82 -35.68
C GLN A 398 8.85 4.80 -35.44
N THR A 399 8.09 4.50 -36.51
CA THR A 399 7.09 3.44 -36.56
C THR A 399 7.33 2.57 -37.78
N TYR A 400 7.30 1.27 -37.56
CA TYR A 400 7.38 0.26 -38.64
C TYR A 400 6.09 -0.55 -38.64
N HIS A 401 5.45 -0.64 -39.80
CA HIS A 401 4.27 -1.47 -40.02
C HIS A 401 4.67 -2.70 -40.84
N TYR A 402 4.29 -3.86 -40.36
CA TYR A 402 4.55 -5.13 -41.05
C TYR A 402 3.24 -5.82 -41.44
N TYR A 403 3.18 -6.16 -42.72
CA TYR A 403 2.10 -6.92 -43.37
C TYR A 403 2.77 -8.12 -44.01
N SER A 404 2.98 -9.23 -43.30
CA SER A 404 3.82 -10.27 -43.88
C SER A 404 3.35 -11.69 -43.60
N THR A 405 3.73 -12.55 -44.49
CA THR A 405 3.64 -14.03 -44.45
C THR A 405 4.91 -14.70 -43.94
N ILE A 406 5.92 -13.94 -43.49
CA ILE A 406 7.28 -14.46 -43.21
C ILE A 406 7.80 -13.98 -41.87
N SER A 407 8.40 -14.89 -41.08
CA SER A 407 9.18 -14.54 -39.89
C SER A 407 10.28 -13.53 -40.24
N GLY A 408 10.26 -12.36 -39.55
CA GLY A 408 11.17 -11.25 -39.81
C GLY A 408 12.19 -11.02 -38.71
N GLU A 409 13.35 -10.53 -39.09
CA GLU A 409 14.33 -9.92 -38.20
C GLU A 409 14.28 -8.40 -38.41
N PHE A 410 14.06 -7.66 -37.35
CA PHE A 410 14.05 -6.21 -37.34
C PHE A 410 15.35 -5.72 -36.69
N GLU A 411 16.04 -4.82 -37.36
CA GLU A 411 17.22 -4.14 -36.82
C GLU A 411 17.03 -2.62 -36.88
N PHE A 412 17.46 -1.95 -35.83
CA PHE A 412 17.42 -0.51 -35.73
C PHE A 412 18.65 -0.02 -34.96
N ASN A 413 19.39 0.90 -35.59
CA ASN A 413 20.54 1.52 -34.99
C ASN A 413 20.15 2.88 -34.42
N TYR A 414 20.60 3.18 -33.19
CA TYR A 414 20.23 4.39 -32.49
C TYR A 414 21.43 4.96 -31.70
N THR A 415 21.64 6.25 -31.83
CA THR A 415 22.68 6.99 -31.09
C THR A 415 21.97 8.01 -30.20
N PRO A 416 21.96 7.82 -28.86
CA PRO A 416 21.30 8.72 -27.93
C PRO A 416 22.12 10.02 -27.75
N GLU A 417 21.42 11.15 -27.63
CA GLU A 417 22.00 12.47 -27.34
C GLU A 417 22.20 12.69 -25.83
N GLU A 418 22.87 13.80 -25.45
CA GLU A 418 23.21 14.10 -24.05
C GLU A 418 21.99 14.24 -23.13
N ASP A 419 20.83 14.67 -23.63
CA ASP A 419 19.58 14.81 -22.87
C ASP A 419 18.74 13.53 -22.79
N PHE A 420 19.22 12.42 -23.37
CA PHE A 420 18.59 11.11 -23.36
C PHE A 420 18.32 10.60 -21.94
N LYS A 421 17.11 10.06 -21.72
CA LYS A 421 16.72 9.39 -20.50
C LYS A 421 16.45 7.90 -20.72
N ASN A 422 15.59 7.55 -21.67
CA ASN A 422 15.28 6.16 -22.03
C ASN A 422 14.71 6.05 -23.44
N LEU A 423 14.96 4.90 -24.06
CA LEU A 423 14.30 4.47 -25.27
C LEU A 423 13.19 3.47 -24.92
N THR A 424 11.98 3.69 -25.44
CA THR A 424 10.86 2.76 -25.28
C THR A 424 10.56 2.10 -26.62
N VAL A 425 10.63 0.78 -26.65
CA VAL A 425 10.28 0.01 -27.85
C VAL A 425 9.00 -0.76 -27.59
N LYS A 426 7.98 -0.51 -28.40
CA LYS A 426 6.66 -1.13 -28.31
C LYS A 426 6.39 -1.97 -29.56
N VAL A 427 6.08 -3.25 -29.35
CA VAL A 427 5.64 -4.17 -30.40
C VAL A 427 4.14 -4.45 -30.14
N SER A 428 3.28 -4.13 -31.08
CA SER A 428 1.84 -4.33 -30.97
C SER A 428 1.29 -5.10 -32.16
N VAL A 429 0.28 -5.95 -31.90
CA VAL A 429 -0.41 -6.75 -32.90
C VAL A 429 -1.75 -6.10 -33.20
N GLU A 430 -2.00 -5.80 -34.47
CA GLU A 430 -3.25 -5.22 -34.96
C GLU A 430 -4.25 -6.33 -35.34
N SER A 431 -3.78 -7.43 -35.95
CA SER A 431 -4.57 -8.62 -36.24
C SER A 431 -3.71 -9.88 -36.22
N GLY A 432 -4.29 -11.00 -35.78
CA GLY A 432 -3.62 -12.29 -35.70
C GLY A 432 -2.75 -12.45 -34.44
N SER A 433 -1.71 -13.27 -34.51
CA SER A 433 -0.78 -13.53 -33.40
C SER A 433 0.64 -13.68 -33.85
N ILE A 434 1.57 -13.15 -33.05
CA ILE A 434 3.02 -13.21 -33.28
C ILE A 434 3.76 -13.76 -32.07
N LYS A 435 4.95 -14.26 -32.30
CA LYS A 435 5.87 -14.73 -31.27
C LYS A 435 7.20 -14.01 -31.37
N VAL A 436 7.50 -13.21 -30.35
CA VAL A 436 8.81 -12.56 -30.23
C VAL A 436 9.80 -13.60 -29.69
N THR A 437 10.76 -13.99 -30.53
CA THR A 437 11.73 -15.04 -30.21
C THR A 437 13.07 -14.48 -29.78
N GLU A 438 13.38 -13.26 -30.18
CA GLU A 438 14.57 -12.51 -29.78
C GLU A 438 14.21 -11.04 -29.66
N PHE A 439 14.70 -10.40 -28.61
CA PHE A 439 14.59 -8.97 -28.40
C PHE A 439 15.86 -8.52 -27.67
N LYS A 440 16.77 -7.89 -28.39
CA LYS A 440 18.09 -7.53 -27.90
C LYS A 440 18.42 -6.07 -28.21
N ILE A 441 19.20 -5.46 -27.33
CA ILE A 441 19.94 -4.25 -27.64
C ILE A 441 21.42 -4.51 -27.41
N ASN A 442 22.22 -4.31 -28.41
CA ASN A 442 23.62 -4.73 -28.45
C ASN A 442 23.71 -6.23 -28.06
N ARG A 443 24.36 -6.54 -26.94
CA ARG A 443 24.46 -7.90 -26.39
C ARG A 443 23.43 -8.25 -25.33
N HIS A 444 22.59 -7.30 -24.91
CA HIS A 444 21.64 -7.48 -23.81
C HIS A 444 20.28 -7.98 -24.30
N ASN A 445 19.87 -9.15 -23.84
CA ASN A 445 18.58 -9.73 -24.18
C ASN A 445 17.47 -9.16 -23.27
N LEU A 446 16.43 -8.59 -23.87
CA LEU A 446 15.29 -7.95 -23.21
C LEU A 446 14.05 -8.86 -23.07
N LEU A 447 14.13 -10.14 -23.46
CA LEU A 447 13.05 -11.10 -23.22
C LEU A 447 12.89 -11.40 -21.73
N ASN A 448 11.66 -11.74 -21.34
CA ASN A 448 11.36 -12.13 -19.97
C ASN A 448 12.15 -13.36 -19.51
N TYR A 449 12.51 -13.40 -18.24
CA TYR A 449 13.10 -14.59 -17.63
C TYR A 449 12.02 -15.65 -17.38
N MET A 450 12.35 -16.93 -17.60
CA MET A 450 11.39 -18.02 -17.40
C MET A 450 11.15 -18.33 -15.92
N LEU A 451 12.24 -18.46 -15.14
CA LEU A 451 12.17 -18.92 -13.75
C LEU A 451 12.15 -17.78 -12.73
N LEU A 452 12.61 -16.61 -13.11
CA LEU A 452 12.72 -15.45 -12.21
C LEU A 452 11.77 -14.35 -12.69
N PRO A 453 11.10 -13.63 -11.78
CA PRO A 453 10.26 -12.49 -12.15
C PRO A 453 11.08 -11.40 -12.84
N SER A 454 10.78 -11.15 -14.10
CA SER A 454 11.53 -10.20 -14.96
C SER A 454 11.53 -8.80 -14.37
N ASN A 455 10.43 -8.37 -13.77
CA ASN A 455 10.31 -7.08 -13.10
C ASN A 455 11.32 -6.89 -11.96
N ILE A 456 11.67 -7.96 -11.22
CA ILE A 456 12.72 -7.90 -10.19
C ILE A 456 14.09 -7.75 -10.83
N ILE A 457 14.38 -8.59 -11.82
CA ILE A 457 15.68 -8.63 -12.47
C ILE A 457 15.97 -7.30 -13.16
N TYR A 458 15.05 -6.79 -13.96
CA TYR A 458 15.20 -5.49 -14.60
C TYR A 458 15.39 -4.37 -13.59
N ARG A 459 14.61 -4.34 -12.51
CA ARG A 459 14.74 -3.34 -11.44
C ARG A 459 16.03 -3.44 -10.65
N LEU A 460 16.61 -4.64 -10.51
CA LEU A 460 17.94 -4.83 -9.91
C LEU A 460 19.03 -4.29 -10.86
N ILE A 461 18.97 -4.63 -12.13
CA ILE A 461 19.89 -4.12 -13.16
C ILE A 461 19.79 -2.60 -13.21
N ASP A 462 18.60 -2.06 -13.30
CA ASP A 462 18.36 -0.63 -13.29
C ASP A 462 18.91 0.05 -12.03
N SER A 463 18.83 -0.55 -10.85
CA SER A 463 19.37 0.02 -9.62
C SER A 463 20.89 0.12 -9.63
N LEU A 464 21.57 -0.86 -10.24
CA LEU A 464 23.03 -0.88 -10.40
C LEU A 464 23.47 0.19 -11.40
N ALA A 465 22.60 0.59 -12.30
CA ALA A 465 22.84 1.57 -13.34
C ALA A 465 22.43 3.02 -12.96
N GLY A 466 22.04 3.27 -11.71
CA GLY A 466 21.69 4.62 -11.22
C GLY A 466 20.31 5.11 -11.67
N THR A 467 19.25 4.37 -11.31
CA THR A 467 17.90 4.62 -11.82
C THR A 467 17.22 5.89 -11.36
N THR A 468 16.28 6.35 -12.20
CA THR A 468 15.36 7.47 -12.00
C THR A 468 14.59 7.40 -10.67
N SER A 469 14.02 6.25 -10.31
CA SER A 469 13.20 6.09 -9.08
C SER A 469 13.95 6.33 -7.77
N GLY A 470 15.28 6.12 -7.73
CA GLY A 470 16.11 6.47 -6.56
C GLY A 470 16.40 7.96 -6.52
N ASN A 471 16.70 8.54 -7.66
CA ASN A 471 16.96 9.98 -7.81
C ASN A 471 15.70 10.80 -7.52
N ASP A 472 14.52 10.35 -8.00
CA ASP A 472 13.25 11.02 -7.74
C ASP A 472 12.98 11.14 -6.23
N ARG A 473 13.24 10.07 -5.44
CA ARG A 473 13.09 10.10 -3.97
C ARG A 473 14.04 11.07 -3.28
N ILE A 474 15.25 11.24 -3.83
CA ILE A 474 16.20 12.24 -3.33
C ILE A 474 15.67 13.66 -3.62
N LEU A 475 15.05 13.88 -4.78
CA LEU A 475 14.41 15.15 -5.12
C LEU A 475 13.24 15.44 -4.17
N TYR A 476 12.35 14.49 -3.96
CA TYR A 476 11.24 14.64 -3.01
C TYR A 476 11.73 14.98 -1.60
N ALA A 477 12.78 14.29 -1.14
CA ALA A 477 13.37 14.57 0.16
C ALA A 477 13.99 15.99 0.23
N LYS A 478 14.69 16.45 -0.82
CA LYS A 478 15.23 17.80 -0.90
C LYS A 478 14.13 18.87 -0.86
N ASP A 479 13.03 18.67 -1.60
CA ASP A 479 11.95 19.63 -1.65
C ASP A 479 11.11 19.60 -0.35
N ALA A 480 10.95 18.45 0.28
CA ALA A 480 10.39 18.35 1.63
C ALA A 480 11.22 19.16 2.65
N LEU A 481 12.55 19.04 2.61
CA LEU A 481 13.43 19.83 3.48
C LEU A 481 13.30 21.34 3.22
N LYS A 482 13.15 21.77 1.96
CA LYS A 482 12.89 23.20 1.65
C LYS A 482 11.57 23.69 2.26
N ILE A 483 10.50 22.89 2.17
CA ILE A 483 9.21 23.20 2.80
C ILE A 483 9.38 23.35 4.32
N ILE A 484 10.04 22.38 4.96
CA ILE A 484 10.29 22.38 6.42
C ILE A 484 11.05 23.64 6.84
N THR A 485 12.10 24.01 6.10
CA THR A 485 13.00 25.11 6.47
C THR A 485 12.57 26.47 5.94
N SER A 486 11.47 26.56 5.19
CA SER A 486 11.00 27.81 4.58
C SER A 486 10.52 28.85 5.60
N SER A 487 10.12 28.40 6.81
CA SER A 487 9.81 29.30 7.92
C SER A 487 9.99 28.61 9.28
N PRO A 488 10.25 29.36 10.38
CA PRO A 488 10.29 28.79 11.73
C PRO A 488 8.98 28.10 12.15
N LYS A 489 7.83 28.58 11.68
CA LYS A 489 6.53 27.94 11.95
C LYS A 489 6.43 26.57 11.27
N ASN A 490 6.85 26.46 10.00
CA ASN A 490 6.89 25.18 9.29
C ASN A 490 7.80 24.19 9.98
N PHE A 491 8.98 24.63 10.42
CA PHE A 491 9.92 23.80 11.14
C PHE A 491 9.34 23.26 12.47
N ILE A 492 8.69 24.12 13.28
CA ILE A 492 8.23 23.74 14.61
C ILE A 492 6.90 22.99 14.57
N PHE A 493 5.90 23.51 13.82
CA PHE A 493 4.53 23.00 13.84
C PHE A 493 4.15 22.18 12.59
N GLY A 494 4.93 22.26 11.51
CA GLY A 494 4.57 21.71 10.21
C GLY A 494 3.56 22.58 9.46
N VAL A 495 3.10 22.06 8.31
CA VAL A 495 2.16 22.74 7.40
C VAL A 495 0.81 21.99 7.29
N GLY A 496 0.57 21.03 8.18
CA GLY A 496 -0.65 20.22 8.19
C GLY A 496 -0.62 19.03 7.24
N GLY A 497 -1.69 18.25 7.27
CA GLY A 497 -1.85 17.05 6.47
C GLY A 497 -1.72 17.31 4.97
N GLU A 498 -1.19 16.35 4.26
CA GLU A 498 -0.85 16.43 2.82
C GLU A 498 0.00 17.66 2.44
N GLY A 499 0.72 18.21 3.40
CA GLY A 499 1.47 19.45 3.23
C GLY A 499 2.50 19.39 2.11
N PHE A 500 3.13 18.25 1.87
CA PHE A 500 4.02 18.06 0.73
C PHE A 500 3.24 18.15 -0.60
N ASN A 501 2.17 17.37 -0.75
CA ASN A 501 1.31 17.36 -1.93
C ASN A 501 0.78 18.76 -2.30
N ASN A 502 0.43 19.54 -1.27
CA ASN A 502 -0.19 20.86 -1.44
C ASN A 502 0.84 21.95 -1.83
N MET A 503 2.10 21.81 -1.41
CA MET A 503 3.09 22.89 -1.52
C MET A 503 4.29 22.59 -2.45
N TYR A 504 4.60 21.32 -2.77
CA TYR A 504 5.85 20.96 -3.45
C TYR A 504 6.04 21.66 -4.80
N GLU A 505 4.96 21.96 -5.52
CA GLU A 505 5.04 22.64 -6.83
C GLU A 505 5.74 24.01 -6.77
N SER A 506 5.64 24.73 -5.63
CA SER A 506 6.34 26.01 -5.43
C SER A 506 7.83 25.84 -5.10
N PHE A 507 8.26 24.64 -4.73
CA PHE A 507 9.62 24.36 -4.29
C PHE A 507 10.41 23.48 -5.26
N LYS A 508 9.72 22.75 -6.15
CA LYS A 508 10.36 21.88 -7.14
C LYS A 508 11.17 22.67 -8.15
N LYS A 509 12.36 22.16 -8.50
CA LYS A 509 13.20 22.71 -9.56
C LYS A 509 13.14 21.88 -10.85
N GLU A 510 12.82 20.59 -10.72
CA GLU A 510 12.74 19.63 -11.81
C GLU A 510 11.28 19.25 -12.06
N ASP A 511 10.93 18.87 -13.28
CA ASP A 511 9.58 18.47 -13.60
C ASP A 511 9.31 17.04 -13.16
N TYR A 512 8.62 16.91 -12.03
CA TYR A 512 8.11 15.65 -11.50
C TYR A 512 6.72 15.84 -10.89
N SER A 513 5.99 14.73 -10.72
CA SER A 513 4.72 14.71 -10.00
C SER A 513 4.76 13.65 -8.92
N SER A 514 4.56 14.06 -7.66
CA SER A 514 4.39 13.14 -6.53
C SER A 514 3.42 13.72 -5.53
N THR A 515 2.61 12.87 -4.92
CA THR A 515 1.71 13.27 -3.81
C THR A 515 2.38 13.09 -2.45
N GLU A 516 3.51 12.35 -2.38
CA GLU A 516 4.12 11.93 -1.13
C GLU A 516 5.65 12.03 -1.19
N VAL A 517 6.29 12.22 -0.06
CA VAL A 517 7.76 12.29 0.04
C VAL A 517 8.44 10.93 -0.16
N HIS A 518 7.69 9.81 -0.08
CA HIS A 518 8.22 8.44 -0.03
C HIS A 518 9.21 8.20 1.13
N ASN A 519 8.98 8.87 2.25
CA ASN A 519 9.68 8.71 3.51
C ASN A 519 8.76 9.16 4.64
N ILE A 520 8.29 8.22 5.49
CA ILE A 520 7.30 8.52 6.53
C ILE A 520 7.78 9.55 7.56
N TYR A 521 9.08 9.64 7.79
CA TYR A 521 9.66 10.57 8.77
C TYR A 521 9.69 11.99 8.23
N LEU A 522 10.10 12.16 6.98
CA LEU A 522 10.09 13.46 6.32
C LEU A 522 8.65 13.93 6.07
N GLN A 523 7.75 13.02 5.67
CA GLN A 523 6.31 13.33 5.53
C GLN A 523 5.75 13.85 6.84
N MET A 524 5.97 13.13 7.95
CA MET A 524 5.54 13.55 9.28
C MET A 524 6.17 14.87 9.70
N PHE A 525 7.44 15.12 9.36
CA PHE A 525 8.09 16.38 9.68
C PHE A 525 7.49 17.55 8.89
N VAL A 526 7.20 17.37 7.60
CA VAL A 526 6.48 18.39 6.81
C VAL A 526 5.13 18.71 7.45
N GLU A 527 4.38 17.68 7.86
CA GLU A 527 2.98 17.81 8.28
C GLU A 527 2.82 18.30 9.73
N SER A 528 3.58 17.75 10.66
CA SER A 528 3.44 18.00 12.11
C SER A 528 4.67 18.65 12.77
N GLY A 529 5.66 19.00 11.98
CA GLY A 529 6.87 19.71 12.41
C GLY A 529 7.75 18.91 13.37
N LEU A 530 8.71 19.63 13.98
CA LEU A 530 9.63 19.07 14.98
C LEU A 530 8.89 18.48 16.18
N ILE A 531 7.76 19.07 16.56
CA ILE A 531 6.98 18.58 17.70
C ILE A 531 6.43 17.17 17.40
N GLY A 532 5.78 16.98 16.25
CA GLY A 532 5.19 15.68 15.90
C GLY A 532 6.22 14.58 15.76
N ILE A 533 7.30 14.82 15.01
CA ILE A 533 8.36 13.81 14.84
C ILE A 533 9.05 13.48 16.17
N SER A 534 9.25 14.46 17.06
CA SER A 534 9.83 14.23 18.39
C SER A 534 8.93 13.36 19.26
N ILE A 535 7.62 13.60 19.26
CA ILE A 535 6.63 12.77 19.97
C ILE A 535 6.64 11.34 19.42
N PHE A 536 6.68 11.18 18.09
CA PHE A 536 6.73 9.87 17.45
C PHE A 536 8.00 9.08 17.86
N VAL A 537 9.16 9.70 17.75
CA VAL A 537 10.44 9.07 18.15
C VAL A 537 10.43 8.73 19.64
N ALA A 538 9.96 9.64 20.50
CA ALA A 538 9.87 9.40 21.94
C ALA A 538 8.95 8.20 22.25
N SER A 539 7.82 8.08 21.55
CA SER A 539 6.89 6.95 21.70
C SER A 539 7.57 5.61 21.39
N LEU A 540 8.37 5.54 20.32
CA LEU A 540 9.11 4.35 19.90
C LEU A 540 10.23 4.02 20.90
N VAL A 541 11.00 5.02 21.35
CA VAL A 541 12.05 4.84 22.36
C VAL A 541 11.47 4.25 23.64
N LEU A 542 10.37 4.81 24.13
CA LEU A 542 9.69 4.32 25.35
C LEU A 542 9.13 2.90 25.14
N LEU A 543 8.54 2.63 23.98
CA LEU A 543 8.07 1.29 23.64
C LEU A 543 9.22 0.27 23.68
N PHE A 544 10.31 0.54 22.97
CA PHE A 544 11.45 -0.38 22.89
C PHE A 544 12.19 -0.54 24.25
N LYS A 545 12.23 0.51 25.06
CA LYS A 545 12.76 0.45 26.43
C LYS A 545 11.93 -0.46 27.34
N ASN A 546 10.59 -0.42 27.18
CA ASN A 546 9.65 -1.11 28.07
C ASN A 546 9.25 -2.51 27.58
N THR A 547 9.61 -2.90 26.35
CA THR A 547 9.23 -4.18 25.77
C THR A 547 10.41 -5.15 25.64
N LYS A 548 10.09 -6.46 25.53
CA LYS A 548 11.07 -7.52 25.32
C LYS A 548 11.33 -7.72 23.82
N ASN A 549 12.49 -8.29 23.51
CA ASN A 549 12.76 -8.77 22.16
C ASN A 549 11.74 -9.86 21.78
N SER A 550 11.12 -9.71 20.64
CA SER A 550 10.11 -10.62 20.12
C SER A 550 9.98 -10.49 18.60
N VAL A 551 9.32 -11.44 17.96
CA VAL A 551 9.00 -11.31 16.53
C VAL A 551 8.17 -10.06 16.23
N TYR A 552 7.28 -9.66 17.12
CA TYR A 552 6.52 -8.40 16.95
C TYR A 552 7.45 -7.18 16.89
N ARG A 553 8.51 -7.19 17.70
CA ARG A 553 9.52 -6.13 17.69
C ARG A 553 10.31 -6.15 16.37
N LEU A 554 10.71 -7.33 15.90
CA LEU A 554 11.37 -7.47 14.60
C LEU A 554 10.49 -7.01 13.45
N SER A 555 9.20 -7.39 13.45
CA SER A 555 8.22 -6.94 12.45
C SER A 555 8.02 -5.41 12.49
N LEU A 556 8.01 -4.83 13.69
CA LEU A 556 7.92 -3.37 13.85
C LEU A 556 9.18 -2.67 13.34
N ILE A 557 10.37 -3.21 13.64
CA ILE A 557 11.64 -2.67 13.12
C ILE A 557 11.66 -2.74 11.59
N LEU A 558 11.21 -3.85 11.00
CA LEU A 558 11.11 -3.99 9.54
C LEU A 558 10.19 -2.92 8.95
N PHE A 559 9.02 -2.68 9.57
CA PHE A 559 8.10 -1.62 9.17
C PHE A 559 8.78 -0.24 9.21
N LEU A 560 9.44 0.08 10.32
CA LEU A 560 10.12 1.37 10.51
C LEU A 560 11.28 1.58 9.53
N ILE A 561 12.06 0.54 9.22
CA ILE A 561 13.13 0.63 8.23
C ILE A 561 12.54 0.85 6.82
N HIS A 562 11.47 0.14 6.46
CA HIS A 562 10.82 0.34 5.16
C HIS A 562 10.30 1.77 4.99
N GLY A 563 9.77 2.35 6.05
CA GLY A 563 9.28 3.72 6.06
C GLY A 563 10.31 4.80 5.73
N PHE A 564 11.63 4.52 5.77
CA PHE A 564 12.66 5.43 5.24
C PHE A 564 12.64 5.52 3.71
N PHE A 565 12.06 4.51 3.06
CA PHE A 565 12.13 4.37 1.60
C PHE A 565 10.75 4.43 0.94
N ASP A 566 9.65 4.53 1.73
CA ASP A 566 8.32 4.46 1.17
C ASP A 566 7.24 5.18 1.99
N LEU A 567 5.98 5.16 1.48
CA LEU A 567 4.81 5.89 1.97
C LEU A 567 3.87 5.01 2.80
N ASP A 568 4.41 4.25 3.75
CA ASP A 568 3.63 3.25 4.49
C ASP A 568 2.47 3.85 5.31
N PHE A 569 2.62 5.07 5.82
CA PHE A 569 1.60 5.76 6.61
C PHE A 569 0.53 6.46 5.76
N SER A 570 0.69 6.54 4.45
CA SER A 570 -0.37 7.07 3.58
C SER A 570 -1.56 6.09 3.43
N PHE A 571 -1.40 4.82 3.86
CA PHE A 571 -2.46 3.82 3.84
C PHE A 571 -3.03 3.57 5.23
N MET A 572 -4.33 3.83 5.44
CA MET A 572 -4.99 3.61 6.75
C MET A 572 -4.92 2.15 7.20
N PHE A 573 -4.97 1.19 6.27
CA PHE A 573 -4.76 -0.22 6.54
C PHE A 573 -3.37 -0.49 7.14
N SER A 574 -2.33 0.07 6.54
CA SER A 574 -0.95 -0.05 7.01
C SER A 574 -0.74 0.59 8.38
N MET A 575 -1.27 1.81 8.60
CA MET A 575 -1.26 2.47 9.90
C MET A 575 -1.94 1.64 10.99
N SER A 576 -3.05 0.99 10.64
CA SER A 576 -3.78 0.11 11.57
C SER A 576 -2.96 -1.12 11.95
N ILE A 577 -2.27 -1.76 10.98
CA ILE A 577 -1.35 -2.88 11.26
C ILE A 577 -0.19 -2.42 12.14
N PHE A 578 0.36 -1.23 11.89
CA PHE A 578 1.38 -0.61 12.73
C PHE A 578 0.88 -0.46 14.19
N ALA A 579 -0.31 0.11 14.41
CA ALA A 579 -0.92 0.27 15.73
C ALA A 579 -1.10 -1.09 16.44
N ILE A 580 -1.53 -2.13 15.71
CA ILE A 580 -1.68 -3.48 16.24
C ILE A 580 -0.31 -4.07 16.64
N LEU A 581 0.72 -3.89 15.82
CA LEU A 581 2.08 -4.36 16.14
C LEU A 581 2.64 -3.66 17.39
N LEU A 582 2.39 -2.35 17.55
CA LEU A 582 2.76 -1.62 18.79
C LEU A 582 2.06 -2.24 20.00
N ALA A 583 0.75 -2.51 19.92
CA ALA A 583 -0.04 -3.03 21.02
C ALA A 583 0.28 -4.49 21.39
N LEU A 584 0.75 -5.28 20.44
CA LEU A 584 1.12 -6.69 20.64
C LEU A 584 2.51 -6.88 21.24
N GLN A 585 3.30 -5.81 21.43
CA GLN A 585 4.60 -5.90 22.06
C GLN A 585 4.51 -6.49 23.48
N LYS A 586 5.46 -7.37 23.82
CA LYS A 586 5.53 -8.01 25.14
C LYS A 586 6.25 -7.10 26.12
N GLU A 587 5.59 -6.72 27.20
CA GLU A 587 6.17 -5.88 28.25
C GLU A 587 7.24 -6.62 29.06
N LYS A 588 8.22 -5.86 29.57
CA LYS A 588 9.13 -6.31 30.62
C LYS A 588 8.38 -6.43 31.94
N LYS A 589 8.84 -7.32 32.84
CA LYS A 589 8.15 -7.53 34.14
C LYS A 589 8.13 -6.28 35.05
N LYS A 590 9.13 -5.39 34.94
CA LYS A 590 9.24 -4.15 35.74
C LYS A 590 9.03 -2.95 34.79
N VAL A 591 7.81 -2.55 34.54
CA VAL A 591 7.47 -1.26 33.89
C VAL A 591 6.98 -0.31 34.97
N LYS A 592 7.52 0.92 35.01
CA LYS A 592 7.04 1.96 35.96
C LYS A 592 5.56 2.22 35.70
N LYS A 593 4.77 2.26 36.78
CA LYS A 593 3.37 2.67 36.70
C LYS A 593 3.29 4.12 36.23
N VAL A 594 2.38 4.41 35.32
CA VAL A 594 2.11 5.77 34.85
C VAL A 594 1.39 6.54 35.99
N ASN A 595 1.68 7.83 36.12
CA ASN A 595 1.04 8.68 37.11
C ASN A 595 -0.48 8.71 36.87
N GLU A 596 -1.27 8.53 37.93
CA GLU A 596 -2.73 8.45 37.86
C GLU A 596 -3.34 9.75 37.33
N LYS A 597 -2.82 10.92 37.72
CA LYS A 597 -3.27 12.22 37.18
C LYS A 597 -3.09 12.31 35.66
N LEU A 598 -1.96 11.80 35.14
CA LEU A 598 -1.69 11.78 33.70
C LEU A 598 -2.66 10.83 32.96
N LEU A 599 -3.05 9.73 33.59
CA LEU A 599 -4.03 8.79 33.04
C LEU A 599 -5.43 9.41 32.96
N ILE A 600 -5.85 10.10 34.03
CA ILE A 600 -7.14 10.83 34.06
C ILE A 600 -7.14 11.90 32.97
N LEU A 601 -6.07 12.70 32.90
CA LEU A 601 -5.94 13.74 31.87
C LEU A 601 -6.05 13.14 30.46
N LYS A 602 -5.31 12.05 30.17
CA LYS A 602 -5.39 11.35 28.89
C LYS A 602 -6.83 10.89 28.59
N ASP A 603 -7.49 10.27 29.54
CA ASP A 603 -8.85 9.75 29.35
C ASP A 603 -9.86 10.86 29.07
N VAL A 604 -9.85 11.95 29.87
CA VAL A 604 -10.70 13.13 29.66
C VAL A 604 -10.42 13.76 28.29
N THR A 605 -9.15 13.96 27.95
CA THR A 605 -8.76 14.52 26.66
C THR A 605 -9.20 13.62 25.50
N SER A 606 -9.06 12.29 25.64
CA SER A 606 -9.51 11.35 24.63
C SER A 606 -11.02 11.39 24.39
N ILE A 607 -11.81 11.58 25.45
CA ILE A 607 -13.28 11.70 25.33
C ILE A 607 -13.63 13.02 24.64
N LEU A 608 -13.04 14.13 25.04
CA LEU A 608 -13.31 15.44 24.44
C LEU A 608 -12.95 15.47 22.95
N VAL A 609 -11.72 15.08 22.62
CA VAL A 609 -11.25 15.02 21.22
C VAL A 609 -12.07 14.02 20.42
N GLY A 610 -12.29 12.81 20.96
CA GLY A 610 -13.07 11.77 20.30
C GLY A 610 -14.51 12.20 20.02
N SER A 611 -15.12 12.97 20.91
CA SER A 611 -16.48 13.50 20.66
C SER A 611 -16.49 14.53 19.52
N VAL A 612 -15.49 15.42 19.46
CA VAL A 612 -15.36 16.39 18.36
C VAL A 612 -15.09 15.64 17.04
N VAL A 613 -14.14 14.70 17.04
CA VAL A 613 -13.80 13.87 15.87
C VAL A 613 -15.02 13.09 15.38
N LEU A 614 -15.80 12.50 16.29
CA LEU A 614 -17.01 11.76 15.93
C LEU A 614 -18.05 12.67 15.26
N ILE A 615 -18.28 13.87 15.77
CA ILE A 615 -19.19 14.85 15.15
C ILE A 615 -18.71 15.21 13.75
N LEU A 616 -17.42 15.50 13.57
CA LEU A 616 -16.83 15.81 12.26
C LEU A 616 -17.00 14.64 11.28
N LEU A 617 -16.71 13.42 11.70
CA LEU A 617 -16.84 12.22 10.87
C LEU A 617 -18.29 11.92 10.48
N VAL A 618 -19.25 12.10 11.40
CA VAL A 618 -20.68 11.95 11.06
C VAL A 618 -21.07 12.95 9.98
N ARG A 619 -20.69 14.22 10.15
CA ARG A 619 -21.00 15.28 9.17
C ARG A 619 -20.32 15.01 7.82
N GLN A 620 -19.04 14.63 7.79
CA GLN A 620 -18.31 14.28 6.57
C GLN A 620 -18.93 13.07 5.85
N ASN A 621 -19.30 12.02 6.60
CA ASN A 621 -19.99 10.87 6.01
C ASN A 621 -21.35 11.28 5.43
N MET A 622 -22.13 12.10 6.13
CA MET A 622 -23.40 12.61 5.60
C MET A 622 -23.20 13.44 4.33
N ALA A 623 -22.16 14.28 4.27
CA ALA A 623 -21.80 15.06 3.08
C ALA A 623 -21.45 14.13 1.92
N TYR A 624 -20.54 13.18 2.14
CA TYR A 624 -20.05 12.25 1.12
C TYR A 624 -21.14 11.37 0.52
N TYR A 625 -22.08 10.86 1.35
CA TYR A 625 -23.17 10.01 0.85
C TYR A 625 -24.41 10.79 0.37
N THR A 626 -24.38 12.13 0.41
CA THR A 626 -25.47 12.95 -0.16
C THR A 626 -25.42 12.87 -1.69
N LYS A 627 -26.46 12.28 -2.29
CA LYS A 627 -26.56 12.12 -3.76
C LYS A 627 -26.87 13.46 -4.41
N ILE A 628 -26.02 13.86 -5.36
CA ILE A 628 -26.26 15.01 -6.23
C ILE A 628 -27.23 14.57 -7.33
N PRO A 629 -28.36 15.31 -7.55
CA PRO A 629 -29.30 15.00 -8.60
C PRO A 629 -28.62 15.00 -9.99
N LYS A 630 -28.89 13.98 -10.78
CA LYS A 630 -28.49 13.91 -12.19
C LYS A 630 -29.73 13.98 -13.06
N PHE A 631 -29.75 14.86 -14.02
CA PHE A 631 -30.85 15.04 -14.97
C PHE A 631 -30.39 14.63 -16.37
N GLU A 632 -31.13 13.71 -17.01
CA GLU A 632 -30.81 13.19 -18.36
C GLU A 632 -31.32 14.12 -19.48
N GLU A 633 -32.31 14.99 -19.18
CA GLU A 633 -32.89 15.94 -20.12
C GLU A 633 -32.30 17.34 -20.01
N LYS A 634 -32.65 18.24 -20.99
CA LYS A 634 -32.19 19.62 -21.03
C LYS A 634 -32.20 20.29 -19.66
N ILE A 635 -31.04 20.81 -19.25
CA ILE A 635 -30.86 21.47 -17.96
C ILE A 635 -31.84 22.67 -17.89
N SER A 636 -32.85 22.58 -17.04
CA SER A 636 -33.77 23.68 -16.71
C SER A 636 -33.28 24.49 -15.51
N LEU A 637 -33.73 25.72 -15.36
CA LEU A 637 -33.41 26.55 -14.18
C LEU A 637 -33.77 25.83 -12.87
N GLU A 638 -34.95 25.21 -12.82
CA GLU A 638 -35.42 24.47 -11.63
C GLU A 638 -34.51 23.28 -11.27
N ASN A 639 -34.09 22.52 -12.30
CA ASN A 639 -33.19 21.39 -12.09
C ASN A 639 -31.82 21.85 -11.62
N GLN A 640 -31.30 22.96 -12.15
CA GLN A 640 -30.04 23.55 -11.75
C GLN A 640 -30.09 24.08 -10.30
N GLU A 641 -31.22 24.71 -9.90
CA GLU A 641 -31.42 25.13 -8.50
C GLU A 641 -31.39 23.94 -7.52
N LYS A 642 -31.98 22.80 -7.88
CA LYS A 642 -31.94 21.58 -7.04
C LYS A 642 -30.49 21.07 -6.86
N VAL A 643 -29.66 21.13 -7.89
CA VAL A 643 -28.22 20.78 -7.81
C VAL A 643 -27.50 21.75 -6.86
N ILE A 644 -27.69 23.05 -7.04
CA ILE A 644 -27.10 24.11 -6.20
C ILE A 644 -27.49 23.92 -4.75
N LEU A 645 -28.77 23.76 -4.42
CA LEU A 645 -29.26 23.55 -3.06
C LEU A 645 -28.65 22.29 -2.43
N THR A 646 -28.41 21.25 -3.24
CA THR A 646 -27.74 20.04 -2.74
C THR A 646 -26.28 20.30 -2.38
N TYR A 647 -25.52 21.03 -3.19
CA TYR A 647 -24.16 21.42 -2.86
C TYR A 647 -24.11 22.38 -1.65
N GLU A 648 -25.02 23.34 -1.54
CA GLU A 648 -25.13 24.21 -0.35
C GLU A 648 -25.37 23.39 0.93
N LYS A 649 -26.20 22.32 0.85
CA LYS A 649 -26.41 21.39 1.96
C LYS A 649 -25.13 20.60 2.29
N ILE A 650 -24.41 20.10 1.28
CA ILE A 650 -23.14 19.38 1.47
C ILE A 650 -22.12 20.28 2.15
N ILE A 651 -21.99 21.53 1.71
CA ILE A 651 -21.06 22.51 2.31
C ILE A 651 -21.44 22.85 3.77
N LYS A 652 -22.73 22.88 4.11
CA LYS A 652 -23.16 23.04 5.52
C LYS A 652 -22.71 21.84 6.38
N LEU A 653 -22.59 20.66 5.82
CA LEU A 653 -22.14 19.43 6.50
C LEU A 653 -20.61 19.35 6.56
N ASP A 654 -19.91 19.57 5.44
CA ASP A 654 -18.44 19.55 5.34
C ASP A 654 -17.92 20.83 4.68
N GLY A 655 -17.90 21.90 5.42
CA GLY A 655 -17.55 23.23 4.92
C GLY A 655 -16.04 23.47 4.76
N TYR A 656 -15.21 22.56 5.24
CA TYR A 656 -13.75 22.67 5.13
C TYR A 656 -13.20 22.09 3.85
N ASP A 657 -13.95 21.25 3.14
CA ASP A 657 -13.56 20.69 1.86
C ASP A 657 -13.84 21.68 0.71
N SER A 658 -12.78 22.32 0.23
CA SER A 658 -12.87 23.32 -0.84
C SER A 658 -13.33 22.74 -2.17
N SER A 659 -13.24 21.43 -2.39
CA SER A 659 -13.70 20.78 -3.63
C SER A 659 -15.21 20.96 -3.82
N TYR A 660 -15.99 20.89 -2.74
CA TYR A 660 -17.43 21.12 -2.79
C TYR A 660 -17.79 22.57 -3.16
N ARG A 661 -16.97 23.54 -2.72
CA ARG A 661 -17.17 24.96 -3.05
C ARG A 661 -16.81 25.26 -4.51
N LEU A 662 -15.70 24.69 -5.00
CA LEU A 662 -15.32 24.79 -6.42
C LEU A 662 -16.41 24.20 -7.31
N ASN A 663 -16.86 22.97 -7.01
CA ASN A 663 -17.95 22.35 -7.74
C ASN A 663 -19.26 23.18 -7.70
N LEU A 664 -19.57 23.80 -6.55
CA LEU A 664 -20.71 24.69 -6.43
C LEU A 664 -20.54 25.95 -7.29
N ASN A 665 -19.33 26.50 -7.37
CA ASN A 665 -19.07 27.66 -8.26
C ASN A 665 -19.27 27.28 -9.73
N ASP A 666 -18.81 26.10 -10.15
CA ASP A 666 -19.08 25.58 -11.51
C ASP A 666 -20.60 25.50 -11.78
N GLU A 667 -21.39 25.03 -10.81
CA GLU A 667 -22.85 24.97 -10.93
C GLU A 667 -23.49 26.36 -10.92
N TYR A 668 -22.99 27.33 -10.16
CA TYR A 668 -23.41 28.72 -10.22
C TYR A 668 -23.12 29.36 -11.58
N LEU A 669 -21.98 29.10 -12.19
CA LEU A 669 -21.66 29.60 -13.53
C LEU A 669 -22.64 29.07 -14.58
N LYS A 670 -22.95 27.76 -14.53
CA LYS A 670 -23.99 27.16 -15.40
C LYS A 670 -25.36 27.81 -15.17
N TYR A 671 -25.71 28.11 -13.93
CA TYR A 671 -26.97 28.79 -13.59
C TYR A 671 -27.03 30.22 -14.15
N ILE A 672 -25.93 30.97 -14.06
CA ILE A 672 -25.82 32.31 -14.68
C ILE A 672 -26.01 32.24 -16.18
N GLU A 673 -25.43 31.25 -16.87
CA GLU A 673 -25.64 31.07 -18.31
C GLU A 673 -27.12 30.82 -18.67
N LEU A 674 -27.84 30.05 -17.85
CA LEU A 674 -29.27 29.80 -18.02
C LEU A 674 -30.11 31.08 -17.75
N LEU A 675 -29.74 31.85 -16.71
CA LEU A 675 -30.39 33.13 -16.38
C LEU A 675 -30.22 34.16 -17.52
N LYS A 676 -29.05 34.24 -18.14
CA LYS A 676 -28.79 35.12 -19.30
C LYS A 676 -29.63 34.78 -20.53
N LYS A 677 -30.04 33.51 -20.68
CA LYS A 677 -30.91 33.06 -21.76
C LYS A 677 -32.41 33.30 -21.49
N SER A 678 -32.79 33.47 -20.22
CA SER A 678 -34.16 33.81 -19.79
C SER A 678 -34.19 35.29 -19.45
N THR A 679 -35.01 36.09 -20.09
CA THR A 679 -35.06 37.54 -20.02
C THR A 679 -35.08 38.14 -18.59
N ASN A 680 -34.30 39.24 -18.38
CA ASN A 680 -34.30 40.18 -17.24
C ASN A 680 -34.10 39.60 -15.81
N ASN A 681 -32.96 38.96 -15.56
CA ASN A 681 -32.60 38.46 -14.19
C ASN A 681 -31.29 39.04 -13.65
N LEU A 682 -30.99 40.30 -13.93
CA LEU A 682 -29.73 40.97 -13.52
C LEU A 682 -29.51 40.87 -12.00
N ASP A 683 -30.54 41.16 -11.19
CA ASP A 683 -30.43 41.10 -9.73
C ASP A 683 -30.10 39.67 -9.20
N LYS A 684 -30.63 38.63 -9.83
CA LYS A 684 -30.30 37.26 -9.49
C LYS A 684 -28.88 36.91 -9.90
N ILE A 685 -28.39 37.40 -11.04
CA ILE A 685 -27.00 37.18 -11.47
C ILE A 685 -26.04 37.82 -10.48
N ASP A 686 -26.32 39.05 -10.02
CA ASP A 686 -25.49 39.74 -9.04
C ASP A 686 -25.45 39.02 -7.70
N MET A 687 -26.59 38.52 -7.22
CA MET A 687 -26.65 37.68 -6.02
C MET A 687 -25.81 36.40 -6.16
N VAL A 688 -25.84 35.74 -7.31
CA VAL A 688 -25.07 34.51 -7.55
C VAL A 688 -23.58 34.82 -7.64
N ASN A 689 -23.17 35.94 -8.27
CA ASN A 689 -21.80 36.41 -8.30
C ASN A 689 -21.25 36.70 -6.88
N GLU A 690 -22.07 37.31 -6.02
CA GLU A 690 -21.70 37.49 -4.61
C GLU A 690 -21.47 36.15 -3.89
N LYS A 691 -22.32 35.15 -4.12
CA LYS A 691 -22.13 33.80 -3.56
C LYS A 691 -20.83 33.15 -4.06
N ILE A 692 -20.50 33.28 -5.34
CA ILE A 692 -19.24 32.80 -5.91
C ILE A 692 -18.05 33.48 -5.19
N ASN A 693 -18.06 34.80 -5.09
CA ASN A 693 -17.02 35.55 -4.40
C ASN A 693 -16.85 35.13 -2.93
N ASN A 694 -17.95 34.93 -2.22
CA ASN A 694 -17.91 34.43 -0.84
C ASN A 694 -17.30 33.02 -0.77
N ASN A 695 -17.62 32.12 -1.72
CA ASN A 695 -17.01 30.80 -1.78
C ASN A 695 -15.49 30.90 -2.03
N LEU A 696 -15.05 31.74 -2.98
CA LEU A 696 -13.62 31.96 -3.28
C LEU A 696 -12.85 32.49 -2.07
N GLN A 697 -13.44 33.41 -1.31
CA GLN A 697 -12.84 33.89 -0.04
C GLN A 697 -12.71 32.76 0.99
N MET A 698 -13.71 31.91 1.13
CA MET A 698 -13.65 30.78 2.05
C MET A 698 -12.63 29.72 1.60
N ILE A 699 -12.52 29.45 0.29
CA ILE A 699 -11.49 28.57 -0.27
C ILE A 699 -10.11 29.12 0.04
N THR A 700 -9.86 30.39 -0.24
CA THR A 700 -8.59 31.07 0.08
C THR A 700 -8.26 31.03 1.58
N ARG A 701 -9.27 31.09 2.44
CA ARG A 701 -9.09 30.96 3.89
C ARG A 701 -8.66 29.55 4.32
N TYR A 702 -9.26 28.49 3.72
CA TYR A 702 -9.04 27.12 4.15
C TYR A 702 -7.86 26.43 3.44
N ASP A 703 -7.51 26.88 2.23
CA ASP A 703 -6.50 26.28 1.37
C ASP A 703 -5.46 27.30 0.84
N LYS A 704 -5.12 28.30 1.66
CA LYS A 704 -4.28 29.43 1.29
C LYS A 704 -2.95 29.03 0.64
N ASN A 705 -2.31 27.98 1.11
CA ASN A 705 -1.02 27.49 0.64
C ASN A 705 -1.13 26.22 -0.21
N ASN A 706 -2.34 25.86 -0.63
CA ASN A 706 -2.58 24.73 -1.51
C ASN A 706 -2.46 25.18 -2.98
N ASN A 707 -1.31 24.92 -3.59
CA ASN A 707 -1.01 25.35 -4.95
C ASN A 707 -2.00 24.84 -5.99
N LYS A 708 -2.52 23.62 -5.81
CA LYS A 708 -3.47 23.00 -6.76
C LYS A 708 -4.82 23.69 -6.72
N VAL A 709 -5.30 24.01 -5.52
CA VAL A 709 -6.57 24.71 -5.29
C VAL A 709 -6.44 26.16 -5.76
N MET A 710 -5.36 26.86 -5.38
CA MET A 710 -5.15 28.25 -5.76
C MET A 710 -4.98 28.47 -7.26
N LYS A 711 -4.39 27.52 -8.00
CA LYS A 711 -4.38 27.55 -9.47
C LYS A 711 -5.78 27.53 -10.09
N LYS A 712 -6.72 26.79 -9.49
CA LYS A 712 -8.13 26.76 -9.94
C LYS A 712 -8.82 28.08 -9.60
N VAL A 713 -8.67 28.56 -8.37
CA VAL A 713 -9.22 29.84 -7.92
C VAL A 713 -8.80 30.99 -8.86
N ASN A 714 -7.50 31.06 -9.20
CA ASN A 714 -6.97 32.10 -10.08
C ASN A 714 -7.43 31.99 -11.56
N LYS A 715 -8.03 30.84 -11.96
CA LYS A 715 -8.66 30.69 -13.27
C LYS A 715 -10.12 31.08 -13.25
N GLU A 716 -10.78 31.01 -12.10
CA GLU A 716 -12.19 31.35 -11.91
C GLU A 716 -12.40 32.83 -11.52
N ALA A 717 -11.39 33.45 -10.86
CA ALA A 717 -11.35 34.88 -10.57
C ALA A 717 -10.93 35.70 -11.81
#